data_3bc27b76b44f10929e823d4cf086026c
#
_entry.id   3bc27b76b44f10929e823d4cf086026c
#
_cell.length_a   1.000
_cell.length_b   1.000
_cell.length_c   1.000
_cell.angle_alpha   90.00
_cell.angle_beta   90.00
_cell.angle_gamma   90.00
#
_symmetry.space_group_name_H-M   'P 1'
#
loop_
_entity.id
_entity.type
_entity.pdbx_description
1 polymer ?
#
loop_
_entity_poly.entity_id
_entity_poly.type
_entity_poly.pdbx_seq_one_letter_code
_entity_poly.pdbx_strand_id
1 'polypeptide(L)'
;MDLETVARRAGDLLAGGDTAERAAVLASTATAGTSFGPGLLPRPGLDQALATGIVAAANHGLVMTSQSACAALARRLVPDDGTPPGRVRAYAAQVAVSGGVAVAGAVLERLLPWRPGEPMRRAALRTAGRRGVRVGLAGAALAGVAAADAAVGGRRPGLRVLAAGGGLLAGTALAGWQIYRYRIGEEEDPARLGPAVDPLTGQRTGGETAPEQIPLPPVARSLLMGAAVSTGLHGIAFAERALSHGLAAGIHRAVPGARPVAGLVGHTAALGMTVAGLGAAMEYLDRRAETGGSAIDAAYTTPPDVETVSGSPASAVAWPSLGREGVRFVNLALTRQEIADVTGVPIGQVKTPVRAFAGLASGETVDVRVDLVMEDLARLGAFERSVLCVASPTGSGYVNYVAAETLEYLTRGDCATVALQYSLRPSFLSLDRVAMGREQNRALLHALEWRLRALPEGSRPRLVGFGESLGAHTMQDAFLHEGVPGLHRVGMDRALFLGTPAGSKWARQWRLDPGKSDPDGEVAEVASYAEWLALPAEDRARRRYVLLSHHEDPITRFEPALIVQQPGWLGPAASRPPGISHLAGWYPLTTFVLTLVDVKNAMSVTPGTFFARGHDYRADLARMVSEAYGLPVTDAELLAIEQALRRREATWAQRRVVAEQLRRAREAVQRQTKTWSLAPDAVAAEPGTA
;
A
#
# COMPACT_ATOMS: atom_id res chain seq x y z
N MET A 1 20.82 -0.20 -45.15
CA MET A 1 19.56 -0.95 -45.06
C MET A 1 18.49 -0.02 -45.61
N ASP A 2 17.85 -0.40 -46.71
CA ASP A 2 16.86 0.47 -47.31
C ASP A 2 15.57 0.57 -46.51
N LEU A 3 14.82 1.64 -46.67
CA LEU A 3 13.58 1.92 -45.96
C LEU A 3 12.54 0.79 -46.16
N GLU A 4 12.58 0.09 -47.27
CA GLU A 4 11.68 -1.01 -47.60
C GLU A 4 12.00 -2.27 -46.80
N THR A 5 13.27 -2.55 -46.52
CA THR A 5 13.72 -3.64 -45.66
C THR A 5 13.42 -3.36 -44.19
N VAL A 6 13.53 -2.08 -43.74
CA VAL A 6 13.14 -1.64 -42.40
C VAL A 6 11.63 -1.74 -42.23
N ALA A 7 10.86 -1.25 -43.19
CA ALA A 7 9.40 -1.32 -43.20
C ALA A 7 8.90 -2.78 -43.25
N ARG A 8 9.54 -3.65 -44.02
CA ARG A 8 9.23 -5.09 -44.08
C ARG A 8 9.52 -5.77 -42.77
N ARG A 9 10.69 -5.57 -42.15
CA ARG A 9 11.02 -6.12 -40.80
C ARG A 9 10.13 -5.57 -39.72
N ALA A 10 9.81 -4.29 -39.72
CA ALA A 10 8.84 -3.70 -38.81
C ALA A 10 7.43 -4.28 -39.04
N GLY A 11 7.03 -4.49 -40.30
CA GLY A 11 5.79 -5.14 -40.67
C GLY A 11 5.73 -6.60 -40.16
N ASP A 12 6.82 -7.35 -40.30
CA ASP A 12 6.92 -8.75 -39.81
C ASP A 12 6.92 -8.81 -38.27
N LEU A 13 7.55 -7.87 -37.60
CA LEU A 13 7.51 -7.73 -36.13
C LEU A 13 6.10 -7.35 -35.63
N LEU A 14 5.42 -6.45 -36.36
CA LEU A 14 4.07 -5.99 -36.00
C LEU A 14 2.98 -6.97 -36.45
N ALA A 15 3.18 -7.66 -37.58
CA ALA A 15 2.24 -8.61 -38.16
C ALA A 15 2.56 -10.08 -37.83
N GLY A 16 3.75 -10.38 -37.33
CA GLY A 16 4.29 -11.72 -37.16
C GLY A 16 3.72 -12.54 -36.02
N GLY A 17 2.91 -11.94 -35.10
CA GLY A 17 2.25 -12.67 -34.04
C GLY A 17 0.97 -13.37 -34.49
N ASP A 18 0.52 -14.36 -33.72
CA ASP A 18 -0.80 -14.98 -33.92
C ASP A 18 -1.94 -14.01 -33.52
N THR A 19 -3.19 -14.41 -33.80
CA THR A 19 -4.36 -13.59 -33.47
C THR A 19 -4.51 -13.33 -31.97
N ALA A 20 -4.04 -14.23 -31.11
CA ALA A 20 -4.09 -14.09 -29.66
C ALA A 20 -3.12 -13.00 -29.18
N GLU A 21 -1.91 -12.99 -29.72
CA GLU A 21 -0.91 -12.01 -29.39
C GLU A 21 -1.31 -10.59 -29.80
N ARG A 22 -1.83 -10.44 -31.02
CA ARG A 22 -2.34 -9.15 -31.50
C ARG A 22 -3.48 -8.63 -30.62
N ALA A 23 -4.40 -9.51 -30.21
CA ALA A 23 -5.48 -9.16 -29.29
C ALA A 23 -4.92 -8.71 -27.93
N ALA A 24 -3.89 -9.38 -27.43
CA ALA A 24 -3.26 -9.06 -26.15
C ALA A 24 -2.54 -7.69 -26.21
N VAL A 25 -1.78 -7.41 -27.27
CA VAL A 25 -1.11 -6.11 -27.46
C VAL A 25 -2.11 -4.97 -27.59
N LEU A 26 -3.15 -5.12 -28.42
CA LEU A 26 -4.18 -4.11 -28.60
C LEU A 26 -4.95 -3.81 -27.32
N ALA A 27 -5.40 -4.86 -26.62
CA ALA A 27 -6.13 -4.71 -25.35
C ALA A 27 -5.26 -4.08 -24.27
N SER A 28 -3.98 -4.44 -24.21
CA SER A 28 -3.04 -3.88 -23.22
C SER A 28 -2.75 -2.41 -23.51
N THR A 29 -2.56 -2.04 -24.79
CA THR A 29 -2.36 -0.65 -25.19
C THR A 29 -3.61 0.19 -24.87
N ALA A 30 -4.80 -0.32 -25.17
CA ALA A 30 -6.06 0.37 -24.86
C ALA A 30 -6.32 0.52 -23.36
N THR A 31 -5.79 -0.38 -22.51
CA THR A 31 -5.96 -0.33 -21.05
C THR A 31 -4.84 0.42 -20.34
N ALA A 32 -3.66 0.53 -20.96
CA ALA A 32 -2.52 1.23 -20.36
C ALA A 32 -2.83 2.70 -20.04
N GLY A 33 -3.60 3.39 -20.90
CA GLY A 33 -4.06 4.76 -20.64
C GLY A 33 -4.85 4.90 -19.33
N THR A 34 -5.56 3.86 -18.88
CA THR A 34 -6.31 3.89 -17.62
C THR A 34 -5.41 3.98 -16.40
N SER A 35 -4.14 3.59 -16.50
CA SER A 35 -3.17 3.70 -15.40
C SER A 35 -2.74 5.15 -15.12
N PHE A 36 -3.01 6.07 -16.05
CA PHE A 36 -2.80 7.51 -15.86
C PHE A 36 -4.00 8.21 -15.23
N GLY A 37 -5.06 7.47 -14.96
CA GLY A 37 -6.22 8.02 -14.22
C GLY A 37 -5.84 8.50 -12.83
N PRO A 38 -6.63 9.44 -12.28
CA PRO A 38 -6.40 9.96 -10.94
C PRO A 38 -6.32 8.84 -9.91
N GLY A 39 -5.28 8.88 -9.07
CA GLY A 39 -5.17 8.07 -7.87
C GLY A 39 -5.69 8.84 -6.65
N LEU A 40 -5.46 8.28 -5.49
CA LEU A 40 -5.71 8.93 -4.21
C LEU A 40 -4.59 9.91 -3.84
N LEU A 41 -3.36 9.60 -4.25
CA LEU A 41 -2.19 10.45 -4.04
C LEU A 41 -1.47 10.77 -5.37
N PRO A 42 -0.74 11.90 -5.44
CA PRO A 42 0.16 12.20 -6.55
C PRO A 42 1.24 11.12 -6.71
N ARG A 43 1.53 10.71 -7.93
CA ARG A 43 2.53 9.68 -8.23
C ARG A 43 3.75 10.27 -8.92
N PRO A 44 4.97 10.05 -8.37
CA PRO A 44 6.23 10.32 -9.08
C PRO A 44 6.32 9.55 -10.40
N GLY A 45 7.10 10.05 -11.36
CA GLY A 45 7.21 9.44 -12.69
C GLY A 45 7.63 7.97 -12.68
N LEU A 46 8.52 7.58 -11.76
CA LEU A 46 8.95 6.18 -11.62
C LEU A 46 7.80 5.28 -11.13
N ASP A 47 7.01 5.73 -10.17
CA ASP A 47 5.86 4.99 -9.64
C ASP A 47 4.75 4.89 -10.69
N GLN A 48 4.55 5.94 -11.47
CA GLN A 48 3.64 5.91 -12.62
C GLN A 48 4.10 4.89 -13.67
N ALA A 49 5.39 4.85 -13.99
CA ALA A 49 5.95 3.88 -14.92
C ALA A 49 5.79 2.44 -14.41
N LEU A 50 6.04 2.21 -13.13
CA LEU A 50 5.85 0.91 -12.47
C LEU A 50 4.38 0.47 -12.54
N ALA A 51 3.45 1.34 -12.14
CA ALA A 51 2.02 1.05 -12.19
C ALA A 51 1.55 0.72 -13.61
N THR A 52 1.96 1.53 -14.60
CA THR A 52 1.64 1.30 -16.00
C THR A 52 2.20 -0.03 -16.51
N GLY A 53 3.46 -0.33 -16.17
CA GLY A 53 4.12 -1.59 -16.54
C GLY A 53 3.40 -2.82 -15.97
N ILE A 54 3.04 -2.80 -14.70
CA ILE A 54 2.32 -3.90 -14.04
C ILE A 54 0.92 -4.08 -14.66
N VAL A 55 0.16 -2.99 -14.83
CA VAL A 55 -1.18 -3.02 -15.44
C VAL A 55 -1.13 -3.58 -16.85
N ALA A 56 -0.16 -3.11 -17.64
CA ALA A 56 0.03 -3.53 -19.02
C ALA A 56 0.41 -5.02 -19.12
N ALA A 57 1.41 -5.46 -18.35
CA ALA A 57 1.88 -6.84 -18.36
C ALA A 57 0.77 -7.82 -17.92
N ALA A 58 0.05 -7.47 -16.85
CA ALA A 58 -1.03 -8.32 -16.34
C ALA A 58 -2.21 -8.41 -17.31
N ASN A 59 -2.60 -7.29 -17.94
CA ASN A 59 -3.65 -7.32 -18.97
C ASN A 59 -3.22 -8.11 -20.21
N HIS A 60 -1.96 -7.94 -20.63
CA HIS A 60 -1.40 -8.72 -21.75
C HIS A 60 -1.48 -10.22 -21.47
N GLY A 61 -0.93 -10.68 -20.34
CA GLY A 61 -0.95 -12.11 -19.98
C GLY A 61 -2.36 -12.69 -19.87
N LEU A 62 -3.30 -11.94 -19.28
CA LEU A 62 -4.68 -12.40 -19.15
C LEU A 62 -5.41 -12.49 -20.51
N VAL A 63 -5.22 -11.52 -21.41
CA VAL A 63 -5.83 -11.54 -22.75
C VAL A 63 -5.19 -12.63 -23.59
N MET A 64 -3.86 -12.76 -23.54
CA MET A 64 -3.11 -13.78 -24.23
C MET A 64 -3.57 -15.19 -23.88
N THR A 65 -3.68 -15.48 -22.55
CA THR A 65 -4.17 -16.77 -22.05
C THR A 65 -5.60 -17.05 -22.52
N SER A 66 -6.49 -16.06 -22.41
CA SER A 66 -7.88 -16.21 -22.82
C SER A 66 -8.02 -16.47 -24.31
N GLN A 67 -7.29 -15.74 -25.16
CA GLN A 67 -7.33 -15.90 -26.62
C GLN A 67 -6.64 -17.19 -27.07
N SER A 68 -5.58 -17.61 -26.42
CA SER A 68 -4.93 -18.91 -26.65
C SER A 68 -5.88 -20.07 -26.35
N ALA A 69 -6.70 -19.94 -25.30
CA ALA A 69 -7.75 -20.93 -24.97
C ALA A 69 -8.83 -20.99 -26.07
N CYS A 70 -9.30 -19.81 -26.54
CA CYS A 70 -10.26 -19.73 -27.66
C CYS A 70 -9.69 -20.37 -28.94
N ALA A 71 -8.45 -20.06 -29.27
CA ALA A 71 -7.75 -20.62 -30.44
C ALA A 71 -7.54 -22.14 -30.31
N ALA A 72 -7.17 -22.64 -29.13
CA ALA A 72 -7.02 -24.07 -28.86
C ALA A 72 -8.36 -24.81 -29.01
N LEU A 73 -9.45 -24.26 -28.50
CA LEU A 73 -10.78 -24.84 -28.65
C LEU A 73 -11.22 -24.82 -30.12
N ALA A 74 -11.01 -23.71 -30.85
CA ALA A 74 -11.34 -23.61 -32.26
C ALA A 74 -10.58 -24.66 -33.10
N ARG A 75 -9.28 -24.85 -32.84
CA ARG A 75 -8.47 -25.89 -33.52
C ARG A 75 -8.90 -27.32 -33.20
N ARG A 76 -9.47 -27.58 -32.03
CA ARG A 76 -10.06 -28.88 -31.71
C ARG A 76 -11.35 -29.14 -32.49
N LEU A 77 -12.18 -28.10 -32.68
CA LEU A 77 -13.43 -28.21 -33.41
C LEU A 77 -13.21 -28.29 -34.93
N VAL A 78 -12.27 -27.50 -35.45
CA VAL A 78 -11.94 -27.44 -36.87
C VAL A 78 -10.41 -27.39 -37.01
N PRO A 79 -9.74 -28.54 -37.22
CA PRO A 79 -8.31 -28.59 -37.46
C PRO A 79 -7.92 -27.85 -38.73
N ASP A 80 -6.77 -27.17 -38.71
CA ASP A 80 -6.18 -26.56 -39.90
C ASP A 80 -5.43 -27.65 -40.68
N ASP A 81 -5.89 -27.93 -41.89
CA ASP A 81 -5.29 -28.91 -42.82
C ASP A 81 -4.15 -28.32 -43.67
N GLY A 82 -3.76 -27.06 -43.39
CA GLY A 82 -2.69 -26.36 -44.12
C GLY A 82 -3.10 -25.80 -45.49
N THR A 83 -4.33 -26.13 -45.96
CA THR A 83 -4.85 -25.58 -47.22
C THR A 83 -5.45 -24.19 -47.00
N PRO A 84 -5.50 -23.33 -48.05
CA PRO A 84 -6.17 -22.02 -47.94
C PRO A 84 -7.62 -22.12 -47.46
N PRO A 85 -8.49 -23.03 -47.98
CA PRO A 85 -9.84 -23.23 -47.43
C PRO A 85 -9.85 -23.77 -46.00
N GLY A 86 -8.91 -24.63 -45.64
CA GLY A 86 -8.78 -25.14 -44.26
C GLY A 86 -8.45 -24.04 -43.25
N ARG A 87 -7.53 -23.15 -43.61
CA ARG A 87 -7.19 -21.97 -42.78
C ARG A 87 -8.38 -21.03 -42.60
N VAL A 88 -9.16 -20.78 -43.67
CA VAL A 88 -10.37 -19.96 -43.56
C VAL A 88 -11.37 -20.59 -42.61
N ARG A 89 -11.59 -21.91 -42.70
CA ARG A 89 -12.48 -22.64 -41.77
C ARG A 89 -11.99 -22.59 -40.30
N ALA A 90 -10.68 -22.74 -40.10
CA ALA A 90 -10.08 -22.67 -38.77
C ALA A 90 -10.25 -21.28 -38.13
N TYR A 91 -10.03 -20.22 -38.90
CA TYR A 91 -10.28 -18.85 -38.41
C TYR A 91 -11.77 -18.55 -38.24
N ALA A 92 -12.65 -19.05 -39.09
CA ALA A 92 -14.11 -18.93 -38.91
C ALA A 92 -14.56 -19.62 -37.59
N ALA A 93 -13.99 -20.80 -37.27
CA ALA A 93 -14.23 -21.45 -35.99
C ALA A 93 -13.72 -20.61 -34.80
N GLN A 94 -12.58 -19.93 -34.96
CA GLN A 94 -12.06 -19.02 -33.93
C GLN A 94 -12.97 -17.80 -33.74
N VAL A 95 -13.54 -17.24 -34.81
CA VAL A 95 -14.56 -16.17 -34.76
C VAL A 95 -15.78 -16.66 -33.95
N ALA A 96 -16.28 -17.87 -34.27
CA ALA A 96 -17.45 -18.44 -33.59
C ALA A 96 -17.19 -18.67 -32.10
N VAL A 97 -16.03 -19.25 -31.72
CA VAL A 97 -15.66 -19.49 -30.33
C VAL A 97 -15.50 -18.16 -29.58
N SER A 98 -14.75 -17.20 -30.14
CA SER A 98 -14.54 -15.89 -29.50
C SER A 98 -15.86 -15.11 -29.41
N GLY A 99 -16.69 -15.16 -30.44
CA GLY A 99 -18.05 -14.58 -30.43
C GLY A 99 -18.94 -15.21 -29.36
N GLY A 100 -18.88 -16.54 -29.21
CA GLY A 100 -19.57 -17.28 -28.17
C GLY A 100 -19.16 -16.83 -26.77
N VAL A 101 -17.85 -16.60 -26.54
CA VAL A 101 -17.33 -16.04 -25.27
C VAL A 101 -17.87 -14.63 -25.03
N ALA A 102 -17.95 -13.79 -26.07
CA ALA A 102 -18.53 -12.46 -25.95
C ALA A 102 -20.02 -12.50 -25.58
N VAL A 103 -20.79 -13.36 -26.25
CA VAL A 103 -22.23 -13.55 -25.96
C VAL A 103 -22.45 -14.09 -24.55
N ALA A 104 -21.72 -15.13 -24.14
CA ALA A 104 -21.79 -15.68 -22.80
C ALA A 104 -21.43 -14.62 -21.74
N GLY A 105 -20.39 -13.82 -22.00
CA GLY A 105 -20.01 -12.69 -21.17
C GLY A 105 -21.13 -11.65 -21.03
N ALA A 106 -21.77 -11.27 -22.13
CA ALA A 106 -22.88 -10.31 -22.13
C ALA A 106 -24.11 -10.84 -21.39
N VAL A 107 -24.42 -12.11 -21.54
CA VAL A 107 -25.49 -12.77 -20.77
C VAL A 107 -25.19 -12.74 -19.29
N LEU A 108 -23.94 -13.08 -18.91
CA LEU A 108 -23.50 -13.07 -17.51
C LEU A 108 -23.57 -11.66 -16.90
N GLU A 109 -23.17 -10.63 -17.66
CA GLU A 109 -23.25 -9.23 -17.20
C GLU A 109 -24.69 -8.77 -17.01
N ARG A 110 -25.63 -9.20 -17.88
CA ARG A 110 -27.05 -8.91 -17.75
C ARG A 110 -27.70 -9.62 -16.57
N LEU A 111 -27.32 -10.88 -16.31
CA LEU A 111 -27.86 -11.67 -15.19
C LEU A 111 -27.30 -11.22 -13.83
N LEU A 112 -26.15 -10.59 -13.82
CA LEU A 112 -25.46 -10.15 -12.62
C LEU A 112 -25.25 -8.61 -12.63
N PRO A 113 -26.33 -7.80 -12.56
CA PRO A 113 -26.19 -6.35 -12.46
C PRO A 113 -25.40 -5.98 -11.18
N TRP A 114 -24.69 -4.87 -11.23
CA TRP A 114 -23.96 -4.35 -10.08
C TRP A 114 -24.90 -4.05 -8.90
N ARG A 115 -24.46 -4.40 -7.69
CA ARG A 115 -25.16 -4.11 -6.44
C ARG A 115 -24.17 -3.61 -5.39
N PRO A 116 -24.51 -2.57 -4.61
CA PRO A 116 -23.71 -2.19 -3.46
C PRO A 116 -23.55 -3.38 -2.49
N GLY A 117 -22.31 -3.60 -1.97
CA GLY A 117 -22.07 -4.67 -1.00
C GLY A 117 -22.19 -6.10 -1.55
N GLU A 118 -22.17 -6.30 -2.87
CA GLU A 118 -22.27 -7.65 -3.46
C GLU A 118 -21.14 -8.57 -2.99
N PRO A 119 -21.37 -9.87 -2.80
CA PRO A 119 -20.34 -10.85 -2.45
C PRO A 119 -19.25 -10.90 -3.53
N MET A 120 -17.98 -11.08 -3.11
CA MET A 120 -16.81 -11.09 -4.01
C MET A 120 -16.96 -12.10 -5.16
N ARG A 121 -17.49 -13.30 -4.90
CA ARG A 121 -17.76 -14.31 -5.95
C ARG A 121 -18.69 -13.82 -7.06
N ARG A 122 -19.72 -13.05 -6.70
CA ARG A 122 -20.66 -12.47 -7.66
C ARG A 122 -19.98 -11.36 -8.47
N ALA A 123 -19.23 -10.47 -7.80
CA ALA A 123 -18.45 -9.43 -8.44
C ALA A 123 -17.40 -10.01 -9.39
N ALA A 124 -16.71 -11.08 -9.00
CA ALA A 124 -15.73 -11.78 -9.85
C ALA A 124 -16.39 -12.37 -11.12
N LEU A 125 -17.54 -13.04 -10.99
CA LEU A 125 -18.28 -13.58 -12.15
C LEU A 125 -18.72 -12.46 -13.10
N ARG A 126 -19.26 -11.37 -12.57
CA ARG A 126 -19.66 -10.20 -13.37
C ARG A 126 -18.47 -9.57 -14.10
N THR A 127 -17.34 -9.43 -13.39
CA THR A 127 -16.10 -8.89 -13.96
C THR A 127 -15.53 -9.82 -15.03
N ALA A 128 -15.58 -11.14 -14.81
CA ALA A 128 -15.22 -12.13 -15.82
C ALA A 128 -16.13 -12.03 -17.05
N GLY A 129 -17.44 -11.85 -16.86
CA GLY A 129 -18.42 -11.62 -17.95
C GLY A 129 -18.05 -10.38 -18.78
N ARG A 130 -17.87 -9.23 -18.14
CA ARG A 130 -17.45 -7.98 -18.77
C ARG A 130 -16.13 -8.11 -19.54
N ARG A 131 -15.18 -8.86 -18.97
CA ARG A 131 -13.90 -9.16 -19.63
C ARG A 131 -14.12 -10.10 -20.81
N GLY A 132 -14.95 -11.12 -20.69
CA GLY A 132 -15.32 -12.05 -21.75
C GLY A 132 -15.90 -11.32 -22.96
N VAL A 133 -16.76 -10.32 -22.77
CA VAL A 133 -17.28 -9.48 -23.85
C VAL A 133 -16.13 -8.79 -24.60
N ARG A 134 -15.25 -8.09 -23.91
CA ARG A 134 -14.16 -7.31 -24.53
C ARG A 134 -13.15 -8.20 -25.25
N VAL A 135 -12.69 -9.25 -24.58
CA VAL A 135 -11.73 -10.20 -25.13
C VAL A 135 -12.33 -10.99 -26.27
N GLY A 136 -13.58 -11.44 -26.13
CA GLY A 136 -14.30 -12.18 -27.18
C GLY A 136 -14.52 -11.35 -28.46
N LEU A 137 -14.96 -10.09 -28.33
CA LEU A 137 -15.13 -9.20 -29.48
C LEU A 137 -13.79 -8.89 -30.18
N ALA A 138 -12.74 -8.59 -29.41
CA ALA A 138 -11.41 -8.35 -29.98
C ALA A 138 -10.88 -9.59 -30.72
N GLY A 139 -11.01 -10.78 -30.12
CA GLY A 139 -10.59 -12.03 -30.74
C GLY A 139 -11.40 -12.36 -32.01
N ALA A 140 -12.72 -12.20 -31.98
CA ALA A 140 -13.57 -12.42 -33.14
C ALA A 140 -13.21 -11.48 -34.31
N ALA A 141 -13.00 -10.19 -34.01
CA ALA A 141 -12.60 -9.19 -35.02
C ALA A 141 -11.27 -9.55 -35.68
N LEU A 142 -10.24 -9.86 -34.88
CA LEU A 142 -8.90 -10.19 -35.38
C LEU A 142 -8.89 -11.54 -36.13
N ALA A 143 -9.61 -12.54 -35.66
CA ALA A 143 -9.78 -13.81 -36.36
C ALA A 143 -10.55 -13.62 -37.69
N GLY A 144 -11.55 -12.71 -37.70
CA GLY A 144 -12.26 -12.33 -38.94
C GLY A 144 -11.34 -11.69 -40.00
N VAL A 145 -10.45 -10.77 -39.57
CA VAL A 145 -9.41 -10.20 -40.44
C VAL A 145 -8.45 -11.29 -40.95
N ALA A 146 -8.05 -12.23 -40.10
CA ALA A 146 -7.18 -13.33 -40.50
C ALA A 146 -7.89 -14.31 -41.46
N ALA A 147 -9.19 -14.56 -41.29
CA ALA A 147 -10.00 -15.36 -42.21
C ALA A 147 -10.11 -14.68 -43.59
N ALA A 148 -10.38 -13.37 -43.64
CA ALA A 148 -10.43 -12.59 -44.89
C ALA A 148 -9.07 -12.61 -45.63
N ASP A 149 -7.98 -12.44 -44.91
CA ASP A 149 -6.62 -12.51 -45.50
C ASP A 149 -6.32 -13.92 -46.07
N ALA A 150 -6.69 -14.97 -45.34
CA ALA A 150 -6.56 -16.36 -45.79
C ALA A 150 -7.42 -16.63 -47.06
N ALA A 151 -8.64 -16.08 -47.13
CA ALA A 151 -9.53 -16.20 -48.29
C ALA A 151 -8.97 -15.54 -49.55
N VAL A 152 -8.24 -14.42 -49.41
CA VAL A 152 -7.57 -13.71 -50.55
C VAL A 152 -6.24 -14.37 -50.91
N GLY A 153 -5.91 -15.52 -50.30
CA GLY A 153 -4.72 -16.32 -50.59
C GLY A 153 -3.38 -15.68 -50.17
N GLY A 154 -3.40 -14.77 -49.18
CA GLY A 154 -2.19 -14.13 -48.66
C GLY A 154 -1.44 -13.22 -49.65
N ARG A 155 -2.06 -12.97 -50.81
CA ARG A 155 -1.47 -12.19 -51.92
C ARG A 155 -1.40 -10.68 -51.64
N ARG A 156 -1.96 -10.20 -50.52
CA ARG A 156 -1.95 -8.79 -50.14
C ARG A 156 -1.36 -8.63 -48.73
N PRO A 157 -0.01 -8.70 -48.57
CA PRO A 157 0.64 -8.48 -47.26
C PRO A 157 0.25 -7.12 -46.65
N GLY A 158 -0.16 -6.15 -47.47
CA GLY A 158 -0.61 -4.83 -47.00
C GLY A 158 -1.86 -4.86 -46.09
N LEU A 159 -2.79 -5.84 -46.25
CA LEU A 159 -3.95 -5.95 -45.35
C LEU A 159 -3.57 -6.37 -43.91
N ARG A 160 -2.57 -7.25 -43.76
CA ARG A 160 -2.04 -7.63 -42.41
C ARG A 160 -1.31 -6.46 -41.74
N VAL A 161 -0.48 -5.75 -42.55
CA VAL A 161 0.26 -4.58 -42.05
C VAL A 161 -0.71 -3.45 -41.70
N LEU A 162 -1.72 -3.19 -42.53
CA LEU A 162 -2.77 -2.20 -42.25
C LEU A 162 -3.61 -2.57 -41.00
N ALA A 163 -3.98 -3.83 -40.83
CA ALA A 163 -4.75 -4.26 -39.67
C ALA A 163 -3.93 -4.21 -38.35
N ALA A 164 -2.67 -4.65 -38.40
CA ALA A 164 -1.77 -4.60 -37.23
C ALA A 164 -1.31 -3.16 -36.94
N GLY A 165 -0.88 -2.42 -37.95
CA GLY A 165 -0.45 -1.03 -37.81
C GLY A 165 -1.59 -0.08 -37.46
N GLY A 166 -2.78 -0.26 -38.06
CA GLY A 166 -3.98 0.51 -37.76
C GLY A 166 -4.47 0.25 -36.33
N GLY A 167 -4.42 -1.00 -35.89
CA GLY A 167 -4.74 -1.35 -34.49
C GLY A 167 -3.78 -0.72 -33.48
N LEU A 168 -2.47 -0.75 -33.78
CA LEU A 168 -1.46 -0.13 -32.92
C LEU A 168 -1.63 1.40 -32.87
N LEU A 169 -1.85 2.04 -34.02
CA LEU A 169 -2.10 3.48 -34.08
C LEU A 169 -3.38 3.85 -33.33
N ALA A 170 -4.46 3.09 -33.48
CA ALA A 170 -5.70 3.31 -32.74
C ALA A 170 -5.52 3.10 -31.23
N GLY A 171 -4.79 2.06 -30.81
CA GLY A 171 -4.47 1.82 -29.40
C GLY A 171 -3.62 2.92 -28.80
N THR A 172 -2.59 3.36 -29.52
CA THR A 172 -1.71 4.49 -29.09
C THR A 172 -2.49 5.81 -29.03
N ALA A 173 -3.33 6.10 -30.01
CA ALA A 173 -4.18 7.29 -30.01
C ALA A 173 -5.19 7.26 -28.86
N LEU A 174 -5.80 6.09 -28.59
CA LEU A 174 -6.72 5.93 -27.46
C LEU A 174 -6.02 6.11 -26.11
N ALA A 175 -4.83 5.51 -25.93
CA ALA A 175 -4.04 5.70 -24.73
C ALA A 175 -3.63 7.17 -24.53
N GLY A 176 -3.13 7.80 -25.61
CA GLY A 176 -2.76 9.23 -25.60
C GLY A 176 -3.95 10.14 -25.29
N TRP A 177 -5.12 9.85 -25.89
CA TRP A 177 -6.35 10.59 -25.59
C TRP A 177 -6.83 10.42 -24.15
N GLN A 178 -6.74 9.21 -23.59
CA GLN A 178 -7.06 8.97 -22.18
C GLN A 178 -6.13 9.77 -21.27
N ILE A 179 -4.82 9.73 -21.52
CA ILE A 179 -3.82 10.49 -20.75
C ILE A 179 -4.11 12.00 -20.84
N TYR A 180 -4.38 12.49 -22.05
CA TYR A 180 -4.73 13.90 -22.28
C TYR A 180 -5.98 14.31 -21.50
N ARG A 181 -7.06 13.51 -21.62
CA ARG A 181 -8.31 13.75 -20.92
C ARG A 181 -8.15 13.78 -19.40
N TYR A 182 -7.36 12.86 -18.85
CA TYR A 182 -7.09 12.85 -17.39
C TYR A 182 -6.29 14.08 -16.97
N ARG A 183 -5.27 14.47 -17.72
CA ARG A 183 -4.45 15.64 -17.36
C ARG A 183 -5.19 16.96 -17.40
N ILE A 184 -5.98 17.20 -18.43
CA ILE A 184 -6.80 18.43 -18.51
C ILE A 184 -7.93 18.39 -17.50
N GLY A 185 -8.66 17.30 -17.42
CA GLY A 185 -9.77 17.20 -16.50
C GLY A 185 -9.32 17.24 -15.04
N GLU A 186 -8.08 16.80 -14.72
CA GLU A 186 -7.52 16.88 -13.38
C GLU A 186 -7.23 18.33 -12.95
N GLU A 187 -6.93 19.24 -13.89
CA GLU A 187 -6.75 20.67 -13.62
C GLU A 187 -8.10 21.36 -13.30
N GLU A 188 -9.18 20.87 -13.87
CA GLU A 188 -10.53 21.42 -13.73
C GLU A 188 -11.39 20.68 -12.68
N ASP A 189 -10.87 19.61 -12.07
CA ASP A 189 -11.62 18.77 -11.15
C ASP A 189 -11.88 19.50 -9.81
N PRO A 190 -13.14 19.77 -9.44
CA PRO A 190 -13.47 20.44 -8.19
C PRO A 190 -13.11 19.63 -6.94
N ALA A 191 -12.95 18.31 -7.07
CA ALA A 191 -12.49 17.45 -5.97
C ALA A 191 -10.97 17.46 -5.79
N ARG A 192 -10.23 18.14 -6.68
CA ARG A 192 -8.78 18.23 -6.61
C ARG A 192 -8.36 19.02 -5.37
N LEU A 193 -7.65 18.35 -4.49
CA LEU A 193 -6.93 19.03 -3.42
C LEU A 193 -5.71 19.74 -4.02
N GLY A 194 -5.50 20.99 -3.68
CA GLY A 194 -4.26 21.71 -3.98
C GLY A 194 -3.03 21.02 -3.41
N PRO A 195 -1.81 21.56 -3.59
CA PRO A 195 -0.64 21.03 -2.91
C PRO A 195 -0.90 21.00 -1.40
N ALA A 196 -0.48 19.92 -0.74
CA ALA A 196 -0.61 19.84 0.71
C ALA A 196 0.23 20.94 1.35
N VAL A 197 -0.36 21.65 2.31
CA VAL A 197 0.26 22.77 3.02
C VAL A 197 0.29 22.42 4.49
N ASP A 198 1.42 22.62 5.14
CA ASP A 198 1.50 22.55 6.60
C ASP A 198 0.71 23.76 7.16
N PRO A 199 -0.37 23.53 7.92
CA PRO A 199 -1.24 24.61 8.36
C PRO A 199 -0.55 25.60 9.31
N LEU A 200 0.55 25.20 9.95
CA LEU A 200 1.27 26.05 10.88
C LEU A 200 2.42 26.83 10.22
N THR A 201 3.19 26.17 9.35
CA THR A 201 4.40 26.77 8.76
C THR A 201 4.17 27.35 7.37
N GLY A 202 3.06 27.02 6.72
CA GLY A 202 2.75 27.40 5.34
C GLY A 202 3.63 26.67 4.30
N GLN A 203 4.47 25.74 4.71
CA GLN A 203 5.28 24.93 3.77
C GLN A 203 4.39 24.05 2.92
N ARG A 204 4.72 23.94 1.63
CA ARG A 204 3.95 23.16 0.65
C ARG A 204 4.71 21.87 0.28
N THR A 205 3.96 20.80 0.04
CA THR A 205 4.53 19.61 -0.62
C THR A 205 4.95 19.98 -2.04
N GLY A 206 6.11 19.49 -2.47
CA GLY A 206 6.58 19.68 -3.84
C GLY A 206 7.28 21.00 -4.11
N GLY A 207 7.80 21.67 -3.06
CA GLY A 207 8.66 22.86 -3.19
C GLY A 207 10.03 22.57 -3.85
N GLU A 208 10.37 21.31 -4.06
CA GLU A 208 11.53 20.94 -4.87
C GLU A 208 11.07 20.43 -6.24
N THR A 209 11.34 21.27 -7.23
CA THR A 209 11.37 20.98 -8.66
C THR A 209 10.30 20.01 -9.16
N ALA A 210 9.18 20.57 -9.62
CA ALA A 210 8.46 19.91 -10.71
C ALA A 210 9.53 19.56 -11.77
N PRO A 211 9.66 18.28 -12.18
CA PRO A 211 10.67 17.90 -13.16
C PRO A 211 10.52 18.86 -14.35
N GLU A 212 11.64 19.44 -14.77
CA GLU A 212 11.72 20.43 -15.84
C GLU A 212 10.80 19.98 -16.97
N GLN A 213 9.69 20.69 -17.14
CA GLN A 213 8.63 20.23 -18.04
C GLN A 213 9.18 20.36 -19.45
N ILE A 214 9.34 19.24 -20.14
CA ILE A 214 9.70 19.26 -21.56
C ILE A 214 8.75 20.26 -22.24
N PRO A 215 9.25 21.27 -22.94
CA PRO A 215 8.44 22.36 -23.53
C PRO A 215 7.69 21.85 -24.76
N LEU A 216 6.73 20.96 -24.53
CA LEU A 216 5.87 20.39 -25.58
C LEU A 216 4.40 20.67 -25.24
N PRO A 217 3.56 20.93 -26.26
CA PRO A 217 2.12 21.01 -26.05
C PRO A 217 1.58 19.77 -25.33
N PRO A 218 0.59 19.88 -24.45
CA PRO A 218 0.05 18.75 -23.66
C PRO A 218 -0.36 17.55 -24.53
N VAL A 219 -0.93 17.80 -25.71
CA VAL A 219 -1.30 16.73 -26.68
C VAL A 219 -0.07 15.98 -27.17
N ALA A 220 0.99 16.69 -27.59
CA ALA A 220 2.21 16.08 -28.09
C ALA A 220 2.91 15.25 -27.02
N ARG A 221 2.98 15.75 -25.78
CA ARG A 221 3.51 15.01 -24.63
C ARG A 221 2.71 13.74 -24.34
N SER A 222 1.39 13.82 -24.35
CA SER A 222 0.51 12.67 -24.14
C SER A 222 0.65 11.62 -25.24
N LEU A 223 0.81 12.03 -26.49
CA LEU A 223 1.08 11.12 -27.60
C LEU A 223 2.44 10.43 -27.47
N LEU A 224 3.50 11.18 -27.09
CA LEU A 224 4.82 10.59 -26.83
C LEU A 224 4.78 9.58 -25.68
N MET A 225 4.09 9.89 -24.60
CA MET A 225 3.88 8.93 -23.51
C MET A 225 3.08 7.71 -23.97
N GLY A 226 2.04 7.89 -24.77
CA GLY A 226 1.30 6.79 -25.40
C GLY A 226 2.18 5.91 -26.27
N ALA A 227 3.07 6.51 -27.07
CA ALA A 227 4.04 5.80 -27.91
C ALA A 227 5.08 5.04 -27.06
N ALA A 228 5.59 5.65 -25.97
CA ALA A 228 6.52 5.01 -25.05
C ALA A 228 5.88 3.80 -24.35
N VAL A 229 4.64 3.93 -23.87
CA VAL A 229 3.85 2.83 -23.31
C VAL A 229 3.67 1.73 -24.34
N SER A 230 3.30 2.06 -25.58
CA SER A 230 3.12 1.10 -26.66
C SER A 230 4.42 0.35 -26.97
N THR A 231 5.56 1.05 -27.02
CA THR A 231 6.88 0.43 -27.23
C THR A 231 7.26 -0.50 -26.07
N GLY A 232 7.02 -0.08 -24.83
CA GLY A 232 7.25 -0.92 -23.65
C GLY A 232 6.39 -2.18 -23.66
N LEU A 233 5.13 -2.09 -24.09
CA LEU A 233 4.25 -3.25 -24.24
C LEU A 233 4.75 -4.24 -25.29
N HIS A 234 5.32 -3.77 -26.41
CA HIS A 234 5.95 -4.65 -27.37
C HIS A 234 7.17 -5.38 -26.80
N GLY A 235 7.95 -4.71 -25.95
CA GLY A 235 9.04 -5.35 -25.21
C GLY A 235 8.52 -6.44 -24.26
N ILE A 236 7.44 -6.19 -23.53
CA ILE A 236 6.78 -7.16 -22.65
C ILE A 236 6.23 -8.34 -23.47
N ALA A 237 5.54 -8.06 -24.58
CA ALA A 237 5.01 -9.10 -25.47
C ALA A 237 6.13 -9.96 -26.07
N PHE A 238 7.26 -9.34 -26.44
CA PHE A 238 8.43 -10.07 -26.93
C PHE A 238 9.02 -10.99 -25.85
N ALA A 239 9.19 -10.49 -24.64
CA ALA A 239 9.74 -11.28 -23.53
C ALA A 239 8.81 -12.46 -23.15
N GLU A 240 7.49 -12.21 -23.07
CA GLU A 240 6.47 -13.23 -22.82
C GLU A 240 6.48 -14.30 -23.94
N ARG A 241 6.57 -13.88 -25.20
CA ARG A 241 6.65 -14.79 -26.34
C ARG A 241 7.89 -15.67 -26.28
N ALA A 242 9.05 -15.10 -26.00
CA ALA A 242 10.29 -15.86 -25.87
C ALA A 242 10.19 -16.91 -24.76
N LEU A 243 9.62 -16.54 -23.62
CA LEU A 243 9.42 -17.44 -22.48
C LEU A 243 8.40 -18.53 -22.79
N SER A 244 7.22 -18.18 -23.28
CA SER A 244 6.13 -19.11 -23.57
C SER A 244 6.49 -20.12 -24.66
N HIS A 245 7.19 -19.66 -25.72
CA HIS A 245 7.69 -20.55 -26.78
C HIS A 245 8.77 -21.49 -26.27
N GLY A 246 9.68 -21.03 -25.42
CA GLY A 246 10.68 -21.86 -24.76
C GLY A 246 10.03 -22.97 -23.92
N LEU A 247 9.02 -22.61 -23.11
CA LEU A 247 8.25 -23.55 -22.30
C LEU A 247 7.43 -24.53 -23.18
N ALA A 248 6.73 -24.03 -24.20
CA ALA A 248 5.96 -24.87 -25.13
C ALA A 248 6.85 -25.85 -25.87
N ALA A 249 8.06 -25.45 -26.31
CA ALA A 249 9.05 -26.33 -26.92
C ALA A 249 9.56 -27.40 -25.95
N GLY A 250 9.78 -27.05 -24.69
CA GLY A 250 10.14 -28.01 -23.63
C GLY A 250 9.03 -29.04 -23.41
N ILE A 251 7.78 -28.59 -23.28
CA ILE A 251 6.61 -29.47 -23.12
C ILE A 251 6.45 -30.40 -24.32
N HIS A 252 6.62 -29.88 -25.54
CA HIS A 252 6.51 -30.69 -26.75
C HIS A 252 7.60 -31.77 -26.84
N ARG A 253 8.82 -31.49 -26.39
CA ARG A 253 9.91 -32.48 -26.33
C ARG A 253 9.59 -33.59 -25.31
N ALA A 254 9.01 -33.18 -24.12
CA ALA A 254 8.68 -34.16 -23.07
C ALA A 254 7.41 -34.98 -23.38
N VAL A 255 6.42 -34.37 -24.03
CA VAL A 255 5.12 -34.97 -24.33
C VAL A 255 4.68 -34.59 -25.76
N PRO A 256 5.10 -35.37 -26.79
CA PRO A 256 4.80 -35.05 -28.20
C PRO A 256 3.30 -34.91 -28.51
N GLY A 257 2.42 -35.64 -27.80
CA GLY A 257 0.96 -35.58 -27.96
C GLY A 257 0.32 -34.28 -27.46
N ALA A 258 1.03 -33.46 -26.68
CA ALA A 258 0.53 -32.19 -26.15
C ALA A 258 0.60 -31.02 -27.15
N ARG A 259 1.06 -31.26 -28.40
CA ARG A 259 1.24 -30.20 -29.43
C ARG A 259 0.03 -29.27 -29.61
N PRO A 260 -1.25 -29.73 -29.61
CA PRO A 260 -2.40 -28.86 -29.80
C PRO A 260 -2.62 -27.85 -28.66
N VAL A 261 -2.14 -28.14 -27.47
CA VAL A 261 -2.34 -27.34 -26.24
C VAL A 261 -1.05 -26.72 -25.72
N ALA A 262 0.12 -27.06 -26.31
CA ALA A 262 1.42 -26.61 -25.82
C ALA A 262 1.55 -25.08 -25.75
N GLY A 263 0.95 -24.35 -26.70
CA GLY A 263 0.91 -22.88 -26.65
C GLY A 263 0.11 -22.35 -25.47
N LEU A 264 -1.10 -22.88 -25.22
CA LEU A 264 -1.91 -22.49 -24.05
C LEU A 264 -1.16 -22.78 -22.75
N VAL A 265 -0.58 -23.95 -22.63
CA VAL A 265 0.19 -24.33 -21.42
C VAL A 265 1.43 -23.45 -21.27
N GLY A 266 2.13 -23.14 -22.38
CA GLY A 266 3.28 -22.21 -22.37
C GLY A 266 2.92 -20.82 -21.87
N HIS A 267 1.84 -20.22 -22.36
CA HIS A 267 1.38 -18.90 -21.92
C HIS A 267 0.86 -18.90 -20.48
N THR A 268 0.13 -19.93 -20.07
CA THR A 268 -0.33 -20.08 -18.69
C THR A 268 0.84 -20.25 -17.74
N ALA A 269 1.85 -21.03 -18.12
CA ALA A 269 3.07 -21.22 -17.34
C ALA A 269 3.89 -19.93 -17.25
N ALA A 270 4.02 -19.16 -18.36
CA ALA A 270 4.70 -17.87 -18.35
C ALA A 270 4.00 -16.87 -17.40
N LEU A 271 2.67 -16.79 -17.41
CA LEU A 271 1.91 -15.99 -16.46
C LEU A 271 2.14 -16.46 -15.02
N GLY A 272 2.09 -17.77 -14.78
CA GLY A 272 2.36 -18.37 -13.46
C GLY A 272 3.77 -18.04 -12.95
N MET A 273 4.78 -18.13 -13.81
CA MET A 273 6.17 -17.75 -13.46
C MET A 273 6.32 -16.26 -13.16
N THR A 274 5.60 -15.39 -13.88
CA THR A 274 5.58 -13.94 -13.58
C THR A 274 4.99 -13.68 -12.20
N VAL A 275 3.89 -14.32 -11.86
CA VAL A 275 3.24 -14.22 -10.53
C VAL A 275 4.16 -14.79 -9.44
N ALA A 276 4.78 -15.94 -9.68
CA ALA A 276 5.72 -16.57 -8.74
C ALA A 276 6.98 -15.71 -8.53
N GLY A 277 7.52 -15.11 -9.60
CA GLY A 277 8.65 -14.19 -9.52
C GLY A 277 8.33 -12.93 -8.72
N LEU A 278 7.12 -12.37 -8.88
CA LEU A 278 6.65 -11.26 -8.06
C LEU A 278 6.51 -11.69 -6.58
N GLY A 279 5.98 -12.87 -6.31
CA GLY A 279 5.91 -13.45 -4.97
C GLY A 279 7.28 -13.59 -4.32
N ALA A 280 8.27 -14.14 -5.04
CA ALA A 280 9.64 -14.27 -4.56
C ALA A 280 10.31 -12.91 -4.29
N ALA A 281 10.06 -11.91 -5.15
CA ALA A 281 10.54 -10.55 -4.92
C ALA A 281 9.93 -9.93 -3.65
N MET A 282 8.64 -10.15 -3.41
CA MET A 282 7.96 -9.70 -2.18
C MET A 282 8.56 -10.40 -0.96
N GLU A 283 8.76 -11.71 -1.00
CA GLU A 283 9.39 -12.46 0.09
C GLU A 283 10.83 -11.99 0.38
N TYR A 284 11.59 -11.66 -0.65
CA TYR A 284 12.92 -11.06 -0.49
C TYR A 284 12.86 -9.69 0.21
N LEU A 285 11.89 -8.85 -0.16
CA LEU A 285 11.64 -7.55 0.48
C LEU A 285 11.22 -7.73 1.94
N ASP A 286 10.36 -8.71 2.24
CA ASP A 286 9.93 -9.05 3.59
C ASP A 286 11.12 -9.41 4.49
N ARG A 287 11.97 -10.33 4.06
CA ARG A 287 13.16 -10.74 4.81
C ARG A 287 14.11 -9.58 5.07
N ARG A 288 14.29 -8.71 4.08
CA ARG A 288 15.09 -7.50 4.22
C ARG A 288 14.51 -6.50 5.23
N ALA A 289 13.20 -6.34 5.21
CA ALA A 289 12.49 -5.48 6.15
C ALA A 289 12.59 -6.02 7.59
N GLU A 290 12.44 -7.33 7.80
CA GLU A 290 12.59 -7.98 9.11
C GLU A 290 13.99 -7.80 9.67
N THR A 291 15.03 -8.06 8.89
CA THR A 291 16.42 -7.84 9.30
C THR A 291 16.68 -6.38 9.66
N GLY A 292 16.11 -5.45 8.90
CA GLY A 292 16.19 -4.02 9.21
C GLY A 292 15.42 -3.63 10.47
N GLY A 293 14.28 -4.25 10.73
CA GLY A 293 13.41 -3.95 11.89
C GLY A 293 13.98 -4.44 13.22
N SER A 294 14.72 -5.54 13.23
CA SER A 294 15.37 -6.09 14.43
C SER A 294 16.66 -5.35 14.84
N ALA A 295 17.29 -4.62 13.93
CA ALA A 295 18.53 -3.89 14.21
C ALA A 295 18.26 -2.69 15.14
N ILE A 296 19.18 -2.43 16.08
CA ILE A 296 19.14 -1.21 16.89
C ILE A 296 19.45 0.01 16.02
N ASP A 297 18.75 1.11 16.23
CA ASP A 297 18.97 2.36 15.49
C ASP A 297 20.36 2.96 15.84
N ALA A 298 21.11 3.30 14.81
CA ALA A 298 22.47 3.86 14.97
C ALA A 298 22.52 5.17 15.77
N ALA A 299 21.41 5.89 15.89
CA ALA A 299 21.31 7.11 16.68
C ALA A 299 21.11 6.85 18.19
N TYR A 300 20.77 5.60 18.57
CA TYR A 300 20.41 5.22 19.94
C TYR A 300 21.07 3.89 20.30
N THR A 301 22.39 3.90 20.45
CA THR A 301 23.19 2.68 20.68
C THR A 301 23.33 2.27 22.14
N THR A 302 22.98 3.16 23.07
CA THR A 302 23.07 2.95 24.52
C THR A 302 21.70 2.99 25.15
N PRO A 303 21.46 2.25 26.25
CA PRO A 303 20.26 2.39 27.06
C PRO A 303 20.06 3.84 27.51
N PRO A 304 18.83 4.30 27.67
CA PRO A 304 18.55 5.62 28.22
C PRO A 304 18.87 5.68 29.72
N ASP A 305 19.36 6.83 30.18
CA ASP A 305 19.62 7.08 31.62
C ASP A 305 18.32 7.34 32.41
N VAL A 306 17.18 7.44 31.74
CA VAL A 306 15.86 7.70 32.33
C VAL A 306 15.26 6.40 32.87
N GLU A 307 15.02 6.33 34.19
CA GLU A 307 14.53 5.12 34.86
C GLU A 307 13.05 4.75 34.54
N THR A 308 12.28 5.66 33.96
CA THR A 308 10.83 5.47 33.68
C THR A 308 10.54 4.88 32.29
N VAL A 309 11.54 4.31 31.61
CA VAL A 309 11.35 3.75 30.27
C VAL A 309 11.91 2.33 30.15
N SER A 310 11.31 1.51 29.29
CA SER A 310 11.79 0.15 29.01
C SER A 310 13.23 0.14 28.52
N GLY A 311 13.98 -0.87 28.93
CA GLY A 311 15.41 -1.01 28.62
C GLY A 311 16.32 -0.18 29.50
N SER A 312 15.80 0.61 30.45
CA SER A 312 16.57 1.29 31.50
C SER A 312 17.04 0.31 32.58
N PRO A 313 17.92 0.70 33.50
CA PRO A 313 18.34 -0.15 34.63
C PRO A 313 17.19 -0.61 35.54
N ALA A 314 16.10 0.17 35.62
CA ALA A 314 14.91 -0.17 36.41
C ALA A 314 13.95 -1.12 35.68
N SER A 315 14.09 -1.25 34.36
CA SER A 315 13.18 -2.02 33.52
C SER A 315 13.29 -3.54 33.69
N ALA A 316 12.18 -4.24 33.54
CA ALA A 316 12.14 -5.69 33.37
C ALA A 316 12.53 -6.13 31.94
N VAL A 317 12.33 -5.26 30.95
CA VAL A 317 12.60 -5.53 29.55
C VAL A 317 14.06 -5.24 29.22
N ALA A 318 14.76 -6.20 28.65
CA ALA A 318 16.15 -6.04 28.27
C ALA A 318 16.30 -5.10 27.04
N TRP A 319 17.21 -4.12 27.12
CA TRP A 319 17.48 -3.18 26.04
C TRP A 319 17.66 -3.81 24.65
N PRO A 320 18.48 -4.88 24.46
CA PRO A 320 18.69 -5.47 23.15
C PRO A 320 17.41 -6.08 22.52
N SER A 321 16.39 -6.37 23.32
CA SER A 321 15.15 -7.00 22.86
C SER A 321 14.12 -6.01 22.30
N LEU A 322 14.34 -4.69 22.47
CA LEU A 322 13.41 -3.65 22.02
C LEU A 322 13.32 -3.52 20.50
N GLY A 323 14.39 -3.87 19.78
CA GLY A 323 14.49 -3.65 18.34
C GLY A 323 14.51 -2.16 17.96
N ARG A 324 14.47 -1.87 16.66
CA ARG A 324 14.61 -0.49 16.14
C ARG A 324 13.56 0.47 16.67
N GLU A 325 12.29 0.10 16.54
CA GLU A 325 11.20 1.03 16.87
C GLU A 325 11.00 1.17 18.38
N GLY A 326 11.23 0.09 19.14
CA GLY A 326 11.21 0.19 20.61
C GLY A 326 12.30 1.11 21.14
N VAL A 327 13.52 0.98 20.64
CA VAL A 327 14.63 1.86 20.99
C VAL A 327 14.32 3.33 20.67
N ARG A 328 13.73 3.61 19.52
CA ARG A 328 13.26 4.96 19.16
C ARG A 328 12.19 5.45 20.11
N PHE A 329 11.19 4.63 20.34
CA PHE A 329 10.05 4.98 21.18
C PHE A 329 10.49 5.39 22.60
N VAL A 330 11.34 4.62 23.24
CA VAL A 330 11.77 4.92 24.62
C VAL A 330 12.72 6.12 24.70
N ASN A 331 13.59 6.33 23.69
CA ASN A 331 14.53 7.47 23.66
C ASN A 331 13.87 8.80 23.25
N LEU A 332 12.67 8.79 22.73
CA LEU A 332 11.92 10.00 22.38
C LEU A 332 10.99 10.45 23.53
N ALA A 333 10.99 9.79 24.69
CA ALA A 333 10.24 10.25 25.86
C ALA A 333 10.69 11.67 26.24
N LEU A 334 9.70 12.52 26.55
CA LEU A 334 10.00 13.90 26.95
C LEU A 334 10.62 13.94 28.33
N THR A 335 11.59 14.81 28.50
CA THR A 335 12.14 15.14 29.80
C THR A 335 11.23 16.13 30.53
N ARG A 336 11.32 16.17 31.87
CA ARG A 336 10.59 17.16 32.67
C ARG A 336 10.89 18.61 32.24
N GLN A 337 12.13 18.88 31.84
CA GLN A 337 12.54 20.21 31.38
C GLN A 337 11.85 20.57 30.05
N GLU A 338 11.86 19.67 29.08
CA GLU A 338 11.20 19.90 27.76
C GLU A 338 9.70 20.15 27.93
N ILE A 339 9.05 19.42 28.83
CA ILE A 339 7.63 19.63 29.14
C ILE A 339 7.43 21.01 29.79
N ALA A 340 8.23 21.36 30.80
CA ALA A 340 8.14 22.64 31.49
C ALA A 340 8.36 23.82 30.55
N ASP A 341 9.37 23.74 29.66
CA ASP A 341 9.73 24.80 28.72
C ASP A 341 8.61 25.08 27.69
N VAL A 342 7.88 24.04 27.25
CA VAL A 342 6.82 24.18 26.26
C VAL A 342 5.49 24.59 26.90
N THR A 343 5.17 24.03 28.07
CA THR A 343 3.89 24.26 28.73
C THR A 343 3.89 25.45 29.67
N GLY A 344 5.06 26.01 29.98
CA GLY A 344 5.20 27.11 30.93
C GLY A 344 4.92 26.74 32.42
N VAL A 345 4.74 25.44 32.69
CA VAL A 345 4.48 24.95 34.04
C VAL A 345 5.79 24.80 34.82
N PRO A 346 5.85 25.18 36.12
CA PRO A 346 7.05 24.99 36.93
C PRO A 346 7.51 23.52 36.95
N ILE A 347 8.78 23.26 36.78
CA ILE A 347 9.37 21.89 36.68
C ILE A 347 9.04 21.02 37.90
N GLY A 348 8.79 21.61 39.09
CA GLY A 348 8.37 20.90 40.27
C GLY A 348 6.97 20.26 40.16
N GLN A 349 6.14 20.75 39.24
CA GLN A 349 4.79 20.23 38.96
C GLN A 349 4.76 19.23 37.81
N VAL A 350 5.93 19.03 37.12
CA VAL A 350 6.03 18.13 35.97
C VAL A 350 6.56 16.78 36.44
N LYS A 351 5.89 15.69 36.03
CA LYS A 351 6.37 14.32 36.23
C LYS A 351 7.20 13.85 35.01
N THR A 352 8.01 12.82 35.20
CA THR A 352 8.68 12.14 34.09
C THR A 352 7.71 11.13 33.47
N PRO A 353 7.37 11.19 32.19
CA PRO A 353 6.44 10.24 31.57
C PRO A 353 7.02 8.82 31.58
N VAL A 354 6.13 7.82 31.55
CA VAL A 354 6.51 6.40 31.47
C VAL A 354 6.31 5.92 30.02
N ARG A 355 7.33 5.25 29.44
CA ARG A 355 7.20 4.54 28.17
C ARG A 355 7.63 3.09 28.32
N ALA A 356 6.65 2.17 28.23
CA ALA A 356 6.89 0.74 28.26
C ALA A 356 6.76 0.14 26.84
N PHE A 357 7.72 -0.71 26.47
CA PHE A 357 7.75 -1.35 25.17
C PHE A 357 8.33 -2.77 25.25
N ALA A 358 7.60 -3.75 24.71
CA ALA A 358 8.15 -5.08 24.51
C ALA A 358 8.27 -5.39 23.01
N GLY A 359 9.50 -5.67 22.55
CA GLY A 359 9.79 -6.10 21.19
C GLY A 359 9.44 -7.58 20.97
N LEU A 360 9.46 -8.03 19.73
CA LEU A 360 9.27 -9.46 19.42
C LEU A 360 10.34 -10.35 20.08
N ALA A 361 11.55 -9.83 20.22
CA ALA A 361 12.66 -10.55 20.87
C ALA A 361 12.57 -10.55 22.41
N SER A 362 11.62 -9.83 23.00
CA SER A 362 11.46 -9.79 24.47
C SER A 362 10.83 -11.05 25.05
N GLY A 363 10.13 -11.86 24.23
CA GLY A 363 9.55 -13.13 24.65
C GLY A 363 9.02 -13.93 23.47
N GLU A 364 9.09 -15.26 23.55
CA GLU A 364 8.74 -16.18 22.46
C GLU A 364 7.24 -16.18 22.15
N THR A 365 6.40 -16.08 23.17
CA THR A 365 4.94 -16.10 23.03
C THR A 365 4.32 -14.75 23.37
N VAL A 366 3.06 -14.59 23.00
CA VAL A 366 2.26 -13.40 23.36
C VAL A 366 2.18 -13.26 24.89
N ASP A 367 1.87 -14.35 25.59
CA ASP A 367 1.69 -14.34 27.06
C ASP A 367 2.98 -13.90 27.76
N VAL A 368 4.13 -14.46 27.40
CA VAL A 368 5.44 -14.08 27.96
C VAL A 368 5.72 -12.58 27.76
N ARG A 369 5.40 -12.02 26.59
CA ARG A 369 5.59 -10.58 26.34
C ARG A 369 4.61 -9.72 27.13
N VAL A 370 3.37 -10.19 27.30
CA VAL A 370 2.37 -9.49 28.11
C VAL A 370 2.77 -9.50 29.60
N ASP A 371 3.15 -10.64 30.15
CA ASP A 371 3.60 -10.75 31.54
C ASP A 371 4.81 -9.86 31.80
N LEU A 372 5.79 -9.90 30.89
CA LEU A 372 6.99 -9.08 30.99
C LEU A 372 6.69 -7.58 30.96
N VAL A 373 5.80 -7.12 30.08
CA VAL A 373 5.46 -5.70 30.01
C VAL A 373 4.59 -5.27 31.18
N MET A 374 3.75 -6.15 31.74
CA MET A 374 2.99 -5.87 32.95
C MET A 374 3.89 -5.72 34.17
N GLU A 375 4.94 -6.54 34.28
CA GLU A 375 5.98 -6.39 35.30
C GLU A 375 6.74 -5.07 35.09
N ASP A 376 7.09 -4.74 33.83
CA ASP A 376 7.79 -3.51 33.47
C ASP A 376 6.96 -2.27 33.85
N LEU A 377 5.67 -2.24 33.51
CA LEU A 377 4.75 -1.17 33.88
C LEU A 377 4.71 -0.95 35.42
N ALA A 378 4.74 -2.01 36.20
CA ALA A 378 4.78 -1.90 37.65
C ALA A 378 6.10 -1.32 38.15
N ARG A 379 7.24 -1.79 37.62
CA ARG A 379 8.59 -1.29 37.99
C ARG A 379 8.78 0.18 37.62
N LEU A 380 8.29 0.59 36.44
CA LEU A 380 8.42 1.95 35.94
C LEU A 380 7.43 2.96 36.55
N GLY A 381 6.52 2.51 37.45
CA GLY A 381 5.54 3.36 38.11
C GLY A 381 4.41 3.83 37.19
N ALA A 382 4.00 2.99 36.23
CA ALA A 382 2.94 3.33 35.30
C ALA A 382 1.54 3.39 35.95
N PHE A 383 1.32 2.61 36.97
CA PHE A 383 0.03 2.54 37.68
C PHE A 383 -0.20 3.70 38.65
N GLU A 384 0.82 4.53 38.91
CA GLU A 384 0.76 5.78 39.70
C GLU A 384 0.54 7.02 38.85
N ARG A 385 0.30 6.83 37.53
CA ARG A 385 0.01 7.91 36.57
C ARG A 385 -1.49 8.16 36.47
N SER A 386 -1.86 9.37 36.10
CA SER A 386 -3.27 9.72 35.90
C SER A 386 -3.87 9.11 34.61
N VAL A 387 -3.05 8.88 33.59
CA VAL A 387 -3.47 8.30 32.31
C VAL A 387 -2.52 7.16 31.91
N LEU A 388 -3.09 6.03 31.50
CA LEU A 388 -2.39 4.90 30.90
C LEU A 388 -2.90 4.71 29.46
N CYS A 389 -2.03 4.93 28.49
CA CYS A 389 -2.32 4.75 27.07
C CYS A 389 -1.79 3.41 26.58
N VAL A 390 -2.67 2.56 26.04
CA VAL A 390 -2.27 1.40 25.27
C VAL A 390 -2.15 1.81 23.81
N ALA A 391 -0.92 1.85 23.31
CA ALA A 391 -0.64 2.17 21.94
C ALA A 391 -0.40 0.89 21.11
N SER A 392 -1.35 0.53 20.25
CA SER A 392 -1.13 -0.55 19.29
C SER A 392 -0.25 -0.04 18.13
N PRO A 393 0.98 -0.55 17.99
CA PRO A 393 1.93 -0.01 17.02
C PRO A 393 1.55 -0.39 15.58
N THR A 394 2.16 0.28 14.61
CA THR A 394 2.07 -0.10 13.19
C THR A 394 2.76 -1.45 12.93
N GLY A 395 2.69 -1.96 11.70
CA GLY A 395 3.33 -3.23 11.33
C GLY A 395 4.82 -3.31 11.62
N SER A 396 5.56 -2.20 11.57
CA SER A 396 6.99 -2.17 11.92
C SER A 396 7.26 -2.14 13.44
N GLY A 397 6.24 -1.90 14.26
CA GLY A 397 6.39 -1.62 15.67
C GLY A 397 6.44 -0.12 16.01
N TYR A 398 6.31 0.74 15.02
CA TYR A 398 6.31 2.19 15.19
C TYR A 398 5.08 2.66 15.97
N VAL A 399 5.29 3.46 16.98
CA VAL A 399 4.26 4.24 17.69
C VAL A 399 4.40 5.70 17.27
N ASN A 400 3.30 6.35 16.90
CA ASN A 400 3.32 7.74 16.48
C ASN A 400 3.78 8.64 17.62
N TYR A 401 4.98 9.21 17.47
CA TYR A 401 5.59 10.05 18.50
C TYR A 401 4.78 11.33 18.74
N VAL A 402 4.09 11.88 17.72
CA VAL A 402 3.24 13.07 17.89
C VAL A 402 2.12 12.78 18.89
N ALA A 403 1.48 11.59 18.81
CA ALA A 403 0.46 11.20 19.78
C ALA A 403 1.04 11.02 21.19
N ALA A 404 2.16 10.30 21.29
CA ALA A 404 2.79 10.02 22.58
C ALA A 404 3.32 11.30 23.25
N GLU A 405 4.06 12.13 22.53
CA GLU A 405 4.58 13.39 23.07
C GLU A 405 3.47 14.40 23.38
N THR A 406 2.41 14.45 22.55
CA THR A 406 1.23 15.29 22.86
C THR A 406 0.59 14.87 24.18
N LEU A 407 0.40 13.56 24.40
CA LEU A 407 -0.13 13.06 25.69
C LEU A 407 0.78 13.47 26.85
N GLU A 408 2.09 13.37 26.69
CA GLU A 408 3.06 13.76 27.71
C GLU A 408 3.02 15.27 28.02
N TYR A 409 2.88 16.12 27.01
CA TYR A 409 2.68 17.56 27.21
C TYR A 409 1.36 17.87 27.92
N LEU A 410 0.25 17.32 27.44
CA LEU A 410 -1.09 17.62 27.97
C LEU A 410 -1.27 17.14 29.41
N THR A 411 -0.62 16.04 29.79
CA THR A 411 -0.67 15.50 31.16
C THR A 411 0.44 16.02 32.08
N ARG A 412 1.32 16.91 31.58
CA ARG A 412 2.51 17.36 32.31
C ARG A 412 3.40 16.17 32.73
N GLY A 413 3.50 15.16 31.87
CA GLY A 413 4.24 13.93 32.13
C GLY A 413 3.56 12.95 33.07
N ASP A 414 2.34 13.26 33.58
CA ASP A 414 1.60 12.34 34.44
C ASP A 414 0.84 11.27 33.65
N CYS A 415 1.57 10.58 32.78
CA CYS A 415 1.05 9.53 31.93
C CYS A 415 2.04 8.38 31.75
N ALA A 416 1.50 7.24 31.34
CA ALA A 416 2.24 6.09 30.85
C ALA A 416 1.73 5.69 29.47
N THR A 417 2.64 5.33 28.56
CA THR A 417 2.28 4.75 27.26
C THR A 417 2.94 3.39 27.11
N VAL A 418 2.14 2.36 26.79
CA VAL A 418 2.62 0.98 26.59
C VAL A 418 2.35 0.50 25.18
N ALA A 419 3.34 -0.16 24.56
CA ALA A 419 3.19 -0.79 23.27
C ALA A 419 3.88 -2.15 23.21
N LEU A 420 3.26 -3.10 22.50
CA LEU A 420 3.83 -4.42 22.23
C LEU A 420 3.98 -4.61 20.72
N GLN A 421 5.17 -4.94 20.28
CA GLN A 421 5.47 -5.19 18.89
C GLN A 421 4.97 -6.57 18.45
N TYR A 422 4.26 -6.64 17.32
CA TYR A 422 3.76 -7.90 16.75
C TYR A 422 4.34 -8.23 15.35
N SER A 423 5.07 -7.29 14.74
CA SER A 423 5.76 -7.47 13.47
C SER A 423 6.99 -6.55 13.38
N LEU A 424 7.89 -6.85 12.45
CA LEU A 424 9.10 -6.07 12.12
C LEU A 424 9.03 -5.45 10.72
N ARG A 425 7.93 -5.70 10.00
CA ARG A 425 7.74 -5.32 8.60
C ARG A 425 6.84 -4.10 8.46
N PRO A 426 6.94 -3.31 7.39
CA PRO A 426 5.98 -2.26 7.07
C PRO A 426 4.53 -2.78 7.08
N SER A 427 3.57 -1.93 7.41
CA SER A 427 2.16 -2.32 7.62
C SER A 427 1.56 -3.11 6.44
N PHE A 428 1.82 -2.70 5.20
CA PHE A 428 1.29 -3.39 4.01
C PHE A 428 1.88 -4.80 3.78
N LEU A 429 3.05 -5.11 4.37
CA LEU A 429 3.69 -6.42 4.37
C LEU A 429 3.39 -7.24 5.64
N SER A 430 2.61 -6.69 6.58
CA SER A 430 2.33 -7.30 7.88
C SER A 430 0.87 -7.76 8.03
N LEU A 431 0.13 -7.87 6.94
CA LEU A 431 -1.29 -8.27 6.96
C LEU A 431 -1.50 -9.69 7.52
N ASP A 432 -0.53 -10.58 7.34
CA ASP A 432 -0.50 -11.93 7.91
C ASP A 432 -0.30 -11.92 9.44
N ARG A 433 0.21 -10.81 10.02
CA ARG A 433 0.47 -10.64 11.45
C ARG A 433 -0.71 -10.01 12.21
N VAL A 434 -1.78 -9.62 11.54
CA VAL A 434 -2.97 -9.04 12.18
C VAL A 434 -3.54 -9.94 13.27
N ALA A 435 -3.56 -11.25 13.05
CA ALA A 435 -4.06 -12.20 14.05
C ALA A 435 -3.25 -12.15 15.36
N MET A 436 -1.91 -12.11 15.27
CA MET A 436 -1.02 -11.97 16.42
C MET A 436 -1.21 -10.62 17.11
N GLY A 437 -1.26 -9.51 16.35
CA GLY A 437 -1.47 -8.18 16.94
C GLY A 437 -2.81 -8.06 17.67
N ARG A 438 -3.88 -8.65 17.12
CA ARG A 438 -5.20 -8.73 17.76
C ARG A 438 -5.16 -9.51 19.07
N GLU A 439 -4.56 -10.70 19.07
CA GLU A 439 -4.39 -11.55 20.25
C GLU A 439 -3.61 -10.82 21.35
N GLN A 440 -2.51 -10.19 20.97
CA GLN A 440 -1.63 -9.45 21.88
C GLN A 440 -2.32 -8.23 22.51
N ASN A 441 -3.05 -7.43 21.72
CA ASN A 441 -3.83 -6.31 22.24
C ASN A 441 -4.93 -6.80 23.21
N ARG A 442 -5.60 -7.90 22.88
CA ARG A 442 -6.63 -8.50 23.73
C ARG A 442 -6.05 -8.97 25.06
N ALA A 443 -4.95 -9.72 25.02
CA ALA A 443 -4.28 -10.24 26.22
C ALA A 443 -3.78 -9.11 27.14
N LEU A 444 -3.12 -8.09 26.55
CA LEU A 444 -2.66 -6.93 27.31
C LEU A 444 -3.82 -6.16 27.98
N LEU A 445 -4.89 -5.88 27.23
CA LEU A 445 -6.02 -5.12 27.77
C LEU A 445 -6.75 -5.86 28.88
N HIS A 446 -6.88 -7.19 28.79
CA HIS A 446 -7.42 -7.99 29.88
C HIS A 446 -6.49 -8.03 31.09
N ALA A 447 -5.17 -8.15 30.91
CA ALA A 447 -4.21 -8.10 32.00
C ALA A 447 -4.23 -6.73 32.73
N LEU A 448 -4.33 -5.64 31.97
CA LEU A 448 -4.47 -4.29 32.50
C LEU A 448 -5.79 -4.12 33.27
N GLU A 449 -6.90 -4.57 32.70
CA GLU A 449 -8.22 -4.51 33.37
C GLU A 449 -8.18 -5.25 34.71
N TRP A 450 -7.65 -6.47 34.74
CA TRP A 450 -7.51 -7.24 35.98
C TRP A 450 -6.62 -6.51 36.99
N ARG A 451 -5.49 -5.94 36.56
CA ARG A 451 -4.58 -5.18 37.42
C ARG A 451 -5.23 -3.90 37.97
N LEU A 452 -5.91 -3.14 37.09
CA LEU A 452 -6.56 -1.88 37.47
C LEU A 452 -7.72 -2.09 38.44
N ARG A 453 -8.49 -3.17 38.30
CA ARG A 453 -9.55 -3.52 39.27
C ARG A 453 -9.00 -3.78 40.68
N ALA A 454 -7.79 -4.29 40.80
CA ALA A 454 -7.15 -4.52 42.11
C ALA A 454 -6.70 -3.22 42.79
N LEU A 455 -6.65 -2.09 42.11
CA LEU A 455 -6.32 -0.79 42.67
C LEU A 455 -7.56 -0.10 43.25
N PRO A 456 -7.42 0.73 44.31
CA PRO A 456 -8.49 1.59 44.79
C PRO A 456 -9.04 2.48 43.68
N GLU A 457 -10.35 2.70 43.59
CA GLU A 457 -10.99 3.45 42.50
C GLU A 457 -10.37 4.83 42.26
N GLY A 458 -10.09 5.58 43.32
CA GLY A 458 -9.53 6.95 43.22
C GLY A 458 -8.07 7.01 42.81
N SER A 459 -7.35 5.86 42.73
CA SER A 459 -5.94 5.80 42.31
C SER A 459 -5.75 5.13 40.96
N ARG A 460 -6.83 4.69 40.30
CA ARG A 460 -6.75 4.02 38.98
C ARG A 460 -6.43 5.03 37.88
N PRO A 461 -5.38 4.79 37.07
CA PRO A 461 -5.20 5.58 35.85
C PRO A 461 -6.39 5.41 34.91
N ARG A 462 -6.73 6.49 34.19
CA ARG A 462 -7.67 6.40 33.06
C ARG A 462 -7.03 5.59 31.95
N LEU A 463 -7.68 4.51 31.51
CA LEU A 463 -7.18 3.69 30.41
C LEU A 463 -7.65 4.27 29.07
N VAL A 464 -6.71 4.68 28.22
CA VAL A 464 -7.01 5.17 26.88
C VAL A 464 -6.31 4.32 25.81
N GLY A 465 -6.86 4.29 24.60
CA GLY A 465 -6.34 3.53 23.47
C GLY A 465 -5.84 4.41 22.34
N PHE A 466 -4.74 4.03 21.71
CA PHE A 466 -4.23 4.62 20.49
C PHE A 466 -3.90 3.55 19.46
N GLY A 467 -4.24 3.79 18.21
CA GLY A 467 -3.83 2.92 17.11
C GLY A 467 -3.73 3.69 15.80
N GLU A 468 -2.69 3.42 15.02
CA GLU A 468 -2.50 4.00 13.70
C GLU A 468 -2.31 2.88 12.66
N SER A 469 -2.96 3.04 11.50
CA SER A 469 -2.80 2.09 10.40
C SER A 469 -3.15 0.65 10.86
N LEU A 470 -2.23 -0.29 10.68
CA LEU A 470 -2.42 -1.68 11.12
C LEU A 470 -2.60 -1.80 12.64
N GLY A 471 -2.06 -0.86 13.42
CA GLY A 471 -2.29 -0.77 14.87
C GLY A 471 -3.76 -0.48 15.21
N ALA A 472 -4.40 0.43 14.49
CA ALA A 472 -5.84 0.68 14.61
C ALA A 472 -6.65 -0.59 14.29
N HIS A 473 -6.30 -1.28 13.20
CA HIS A 473 -6.94 -2.54 12.80
C HIS A 473 -6.82 -3.62 13.88
N THR A 474 -5.61 -3.84 14.41
CA THR A 474 -5.37 -4.93 15.40
C THR A 474 -6.04 -4.66 16.74
N MET A 475 -6.08 -3.40 17.19
CA MET A 475 -6.76 -3.03 18.43
C MET A 475 -8.28 -3.12 18.30
N GLN A 476 -8.85 -2.60 17.22
CA GLN A 476 -10.28 -2.70 16.93
C GLN A 476 -10.73 -4.15 16.80
N ASP A 477 -10.03 -4.96 16.03
CA ASP A 477 -10.37 -6.37 15.79
C ASP A 477 -10.11 -7.27 17.03
N ALA A 478 -9.42 -6.78 18.07
CA ALA A 478 -9.34 -7.47 19.36
C ALA A 478 -10.74 -7.67 20.00
N PHE A 479 -11.69 -6.77 19.69
CA PHE A 479 -13.08 -6.81 20.13
C PHE A 479 -14.05 -7.08 18.99
N LEU A 480 -13.59 -7.79 17.96
CA LEU A 480 -14.44 -8.25 16.86
C LEU A 480 -15.65 -9.02 17.40
N HIS A 481 -16.84 -8.68 16.93
CA HIS A 481 -18.15 -9.17 17.38
C HIS A 481 -18.63 -8.68 18.76
N GLU A 482 -17.79 -7.98 19.52
CA GLU A 482 -18.14 -7.42 20.83
C GLU A 482 -18.51 -5.92 20.73
N GLY A 483 -18.06 -5.24 19.69
CA GLY A 483 -18.32 -3.81 19.48
C GLY A 483 -17.74 -2.92 20.58
N VAL A 484 -18.40 -1.80 20.84
CA VAL A 484 -18.08 -0.87 21.94
C VAL A 484 -18.24 -1.52 23.33
N PRO A 485 -19.26 -2.36 23.59
CA PRO A 485 -19.32 -3.09 24.86
C PRO A 485 -18.08 -3.91 25.21
N GLY A 486 -17.33 -4.39 24.21
CA GLY A 486 -16.06 -5.08 24.46
C GLY A 486 -14.98 -4.14 25.00
N LEU A 487 -14.92 -2.92 24.49
CA LEU A 487 -13.99 -1.86 24.97
C LEU A 487 -14.33 -1.43 26.41
N HIS A 488 -15.62 -1.27 26.71
CA HIS A 488 -16.07 -0.96 28.06
C HIS A 488 -15.69 -2.07 29.06
N ARG A 489 -15.77 -3.34 28.65
CA ARG A 489 -15.48 -4.48 29.52
C ARG A 489 -14.04 -4.49 30.02
N VAL A 490 -13.10 -4.03 29.18
CA VAL A 490 -11.69 -3.89 29.58
C VAL A 490 -11.37 -2.54 30.21
N GLY A 491 -12.39 -1.73 30.48
CA GLY A 491 -12.25 -0.44 31.17
C GLY A 491 -11.63 0.66 30.27
N MET A 492 -11.63 0.50 28.94
CA MET A 492 -11.13 1.52 28.04
C MET A 492 -12.07 2.72 28.04
N ASP A 493 -11.61 3.84 28.60
CA ASP A 493 -12.40 5.06 28.70
C ASP A 493 -12.55 5.74 27.34
N ARG A 494 -11.47 5.90 26.59
CA ARG A 494 -11.46 6.57 25.29
C ARG A 494 -10.42 5.94 24.35
N ALA A 495 -10.62 6.11 23.04
CA ALA A 495 -9.59 5.73 22.08
C ALA A 495 -9.57 6.64 20.83
N LEU A 496 -8.38 6.78 20.25
CA LEU A 496 -8.15 7.47 18.99
C LEU A 496 -7.51 6.51 17.98
N PHE A 497 -8.18 6.30 16.86
CA PHE A 497 -7.73 5.42 15.78
C PHE A 497 -7.49 6.22 14.51
N LEU A 498 -6.27 6.16 13.97
CA LEU A 498 -5.87 6.89 12.77
C LEU A 498 -5.77 5.96 11.57
N GLY A 499 -6.34 6.39 10.44
CA GLY A 499 -6.17 5.69 9.17
C GLY A 499 -6.53 4.21 9.24
N THR A 500 -7.67 3.87 9.82
CA THR A 500 -8.12 2.49 9.96
C THR A 500 -8.20 1.80 8.61
N PRO A 501 -7.42 0.72 8.35
CA PRO A 501 -7.42 0.02 7.08
C PRO A 501 -8.82 -0.52 6.71
N ALA A 502 -9.12 -0.53 5.40
CA ALA A 502 -10.36 -1.12 4.88
C ALA A 502 -10.59 -2.58 5.33
N GLY A 503 -9.51 -3.29 5.67
CA GLY A 503 -9.54 -4.66 6.18
C GLY A 503 -10.07 -4.83 7.59
N SER A 504 -10.18 -3.76 8.42
CA SER A 504 -10.71 -3.87 9.79
C SER A 504 -12.15 -4.40 9.76
N LYS A 505 -12.33 -5.54 10.40
CA LYS A 505 -13.64 -6.20 10.48
C LYS A 505 -14.53 -5.52 11.51
N TRP A 506 -13.96 -5.05 12.60
CA TRP A 506 -14.67 -4.30 13.64
C TRP A 506 -15.26 -2.99 13.08
N ALA A 507 -14.45 -2.18 12.39
CA ALA A 507 -14.92 -0.95 11.76
C ALA A 507 -15.99 -1.21 10.69
N ARG A 508 -15.84 -2.31 9.92
CA ARG A 508 -16.84 -2.74 8.95
C ARG A 508 -18.15 -3.15 9.62
N GLN A 509 -18.11 -3.91 10.73
CA GLN A 509 -19.30 -4.29 11.49
C GLN A 509 -20.03 -3.05 12.03
N TRP A 510 -19.27 -2.11 12.60
CA TRP A 510 -19.84 -0.86 13.10
C TRP A 510 -20.52 -0.07 11.98
N ARG A 511 -19.90 0.11 10.82
CA ARG A 511 -20.50 0.84 9.69
C ARG A 511 -21.75 0.15 9.12
N LEU A 512 -21.82 -1.19 9.19
CA LEU A 512 -22.96 -1.96 8.68
C LEU A 512 -24.13 -1.98 9.66
N ASP A 513 -23.87 -2.04 10.95
CA ASP A 513 -24.88 -2.13 12.01
C ASP A 513 -24.39 -1.37 13.26
N PRO A 514 -24.40 -0.02 13.21
CA PRO A 514 -23.96 0.80 14.33
C PRO A 514 -24.79 0.56 15.58
N GLY A 515 -26.11 0.40 15.46
CA GLY A 515 -26.98 0.18 16.62
C GLY A 515 -26.68 -1.09 17.41
N LYS A 516 -26.11 -2.12 16.77
CA LYS A 516 -25.66 -3.34 17.45
C LYS A 516 -24.26 -3.21 18.01
N SER A 517 -23.35 -2.58 17.27
CA SER A 517 -21.92 -2.50 17.60
C SER A 517 -21.59 -1.35 18.54
N ASP A 518 -22.44 -0.32 18.57
CA ASP A 518 -22.29 0.92 19.33
C ASP A 518 -23.69 1.43 19.77
N PRO A 519 -24.34 0.73 20.70
CA PRO A 519 -25.73 1.02 21.08
C PRO A 519 -25.91 2.42 21.66
N ASP A 520 -24.88 2.98 22.28
CA ASP A 520 -24.91 4.30 22.95
C ASP A 520 -24.42 5.43 22.04
N GLY A 521 -23.99 5.11 20.80
CA GLY A 521 -23.52 6.08 19.82
C GLY A 521 -22.25 6.80 20.25
N GLU A 522 -21.28 6.08 20.77
CA GLU A 522 -20.01 6.61 21.29
C GLU A 522 -18.87 6.67 20.23
N VAL A 523 -19.07 6.06 19.06
CA VAL A 523 -18.08 6.09 17.98
C VAL A 523 -18.34 7.28 17.07
N ALA A 524 -17.28 7.97 16.67
CA ALA A 524 -17.28 8.94 15.58
C ALA A 524 -16.25 8.59 14.53
N GLU A 525 -16.60 8.73 13.25
CA GLU A 525 -15.65 8.67 12.14
C GLU A 525 -15.63 10.03 11.45
N VAL A 526 -14.45 10.64 11.35
CA VAL A 526 -14.24 11.98 10.75
C VAL A 526 -12.98 11.95 9.87
N ALA A 527 -12.93 12.81 8.87
CA ALA A 527 -11.77 12.87 7.97
C ALA A 527 -10.78 13.99 8.34
N SER A 528 -11.12 14.90 9.25
CA SER A 528 -10.25 16.00 9.68
C SER A 528 -10.69 16.56 11.03
N TYR A 529 -9.81 17.34 11.64
CA TYR A 529 -10.18 18.12 12.82
C TYR A 529 -11.33 19.11 12.53
N ALA A 530 -11.39 19.68 11.34
CA ALA A 530 -12.49 20.56 10.93
C ALA A 530 -13.84 19.83 10.90
N GLU A 531 -13.89 18.59 10.42
CA GLU A 531 -15.10 17.74 10.48
C GLU A 531 -15.48 17.40 11.92
N TRP A 532 -14.50 17.14 12.79
CA TRP A 532 -14.76 16.95 14.21
C TRP A 532 -15.42 18.17 14.83
N LEU A 533 -14.92 19.38 14.56
CA LEU A 533 -15.50 20.63 15.06
C LEU A 533 -16.90 20.93 14.49
N ALA A 534 -17.21 20.43 13.30
CA ALA A 534 -18.52 20.56 12.69
C ALA A 534 -19.61 19.70 13.38
N LEU A 535 -19.21 18.70 14.17
CA LEU A 535 -20.16 17.95 15.00
C LEU A 535 -20.73 18.85 16.12
N PRO A 536 -22.03 18.72 16.48
CA PRO A 536 -22.61 19.39 17.63
C PRO A 536 -21.79 19.12 18.90
N ALA A 537 -21.67 20.11 19.79
CA ALA A 537 -20.90 19.97 21.03
C ALA A 537 -21.38 18.79 21.90
N GLU A 538 -22.70 18.58 21.95
CA GLU A 538 -23.30 17.44 22.66
C GLU A 538 -22.86 16.09 22.10
N ASP A 539 -22.79 16.00 20.76
CA ASP A 539 -22.32 14.80 20.09
C ASP A 539 -20.84 14.57 20.38
N ARG A 540 -19.97 15.59 20.25
CA ARG A 540 -18.55 15.47 20.60
C ARG A 540 -18.34 15.00 22.04
N ALA A 541 -19.09 15.54 23.00
CA ALA A 541 -18.99 15.16 24.42
C ALA A 541 -19.32 13.68 24.66
N ARG A 542 -20.25 13.10 23.88
CA ARG A 542 -20.65 11.70 23.96
C ARG A 542 -19.66 10.76 23.28
N ARG A 543 -18.90 11.23 22.26
CA ARG A 543 -17.99 10.39 21.51
C ARG A 543 -16.74 10.03 22.32
N ARG A 544 -16.52 8.75 22.50
CA ARG A 544 -15.39 8.17 23.24
C ARG A 544 -14.35 7.51 22.33
N TYR A 545 -14.79 7.01 21.18
CA TYR A 545 -13.97 6.24 20.24
C TYR A 545 -13.95 6.96 18.90
N VAL A 546 -12.84 7.62 18.59
CA VAL A 546 -12.73 8.46 17.39
C VAL A 546 -11.89 7.76 16.34
N LEU A 547 -12.45 7.61 15.14
CA LEU A 547 -11.77 7.15 13.93
C LEU A 547 -11.47 8.39 13.06
N LEU A 548 -10.21 8.76 12.97
CA LEU A 548 -9.75 9.84 12.09
C LEU A 548 -9.15 9.21 10.83
N SER A 549 -9.79 9.42 9.68
CA SER A 549 -9.40 8.80 8.41
C SER A 549 -9.62 9.75 7.25
N HIS A 550 -8.55 10.35 6.71
CA HIS A 550 -8.65 11.22 5.54
C HIS A 550 -9.36 10.52 4.38
N HIS A 551 -10.18 11.24 3.64
CA HIS A 551 -10.97 10.67 2.55
C HIS A 551 -10.11 10.04 1.46
N GLU A 552 -8.95 10.63 1.16
CA GLU A 552 -7.99 10.20 0.16
C GLU A 552 -6.84 9.34 0.72
N ASP A 553 -6.94 8.88 1.98
CA ASP A 553 -5.94 7.96 2.53
C ASP A 553 -6.02 6.59 1.84
N PRO A 554 -4.99 6.19 1.07
CA PRO A 554 -5.05 4.92 0.34
C PRO A 554 -5.05 3.69 1.25
N ILE A 555 -4.56 3.77 2.48
CA ILE A 555 -4.58 2.67 3.45
C ILE A 555 -6.01 2.34 3.85
N THR A 556 -6.84 3.35 4.03
CA THR A 556 -8.26 3.18 4.38
C THR A 556 -9.10 2.72 3.18
N ARG A 557 -8.56 2.78 1.96
CA ARG A 557 -9.26 2.46 0.70
C ARG A 557 -8.77 1.19 0.03
N PHE A 558 -7.58 0.70 0.41
CA PHE A 558 -6.99 -0.48 -0.22
C PHE A 558 -7.59 -1.77 0.33
N GLU A 559 -8.11 -2.59 -0.58
CA GLU A 559 -8.55 -3.96 -0.30
C GLU A 559 -8.36 -4.85 -1.53
N PRO A 560 -8.10 -6.16 -1.35
CA PRO A 560 -7.93 -7.10 -2.48
C PRO A 560 -9.17 -7.19 -3.40
N ALA A 561 -10.34 -6.88 -2.88
CA ALA A 561 -11.60 -6.87 -3.64
C ALA A 561 -11.58 -5.86 -4.82
N LEU A 562 -10.73 -4.82 -4.78
CA LEU A 562 -10.57 -3.84 -5.87
C LEU A 562 -10.24 -4.48 -7.22
N ILE A 563 -9.67 -5.69 -7.23
CA ILE A 563 -9.38 -6.43 -8.47
C ILE A 563 -10.66 -6.77 -9.23
N VAL A 564 -11.75 -7.07 -8.51
CA VAL A 564 -12.99 -7.60 -9.11
C VAL A 564 -14.25 -6.81 -8.73
N GLN A 565 -14.17 -5.94 -7.72
CA GLN A 565 -15.31 -5.24 -7.14
C GLN A 565 -15.08 -3.73 -7.14
N GLN A 566 -16.09 -2.99 -7.64
CA GLN A 566 -16.09 -1.53 -7.53
C GLN A 566 -16.30 -1.14 -6.05
N PRO A 567 -15.40 -0.35 -5.46
CA PRO A 567 -15.56 0.08 -4.08
C PRO A 567 -16.61 1.19 -3.95
N GLY A 568 -17.21 1.31 -2.77
CA GLY A 568 -18.22 2.34 -2.50
C GLY A 568 -17.70 3.77 -2.64
N TRP A 569 -16.42 4.01 -2.31
CA TRP A 569 -15.78 5.33 -2.42
C TRP A 569 -15.59 5.81 -3.88
N LEU A 570 -15.69 4.91 -4.88
CA LEU A 570 -15.80 5.24 -6.31
C LEU A 570 -17.26 5.20 -6.80
N GLY A 571 -18.20 5.55 -5.95
CA GLY A 571 -19.59 5.78 -6.32
C GLY A 571 -19.79 6.95 -7.32
N PRO A 572 -21.02 7.46 -7.50
CA PRO A 572 -21.29 8.57 -8.40
C PRO A 572 -20.38 9.78 -8.11
N ALA A 573 -19.83 10.42 -9.16
CA ALA A 573 -18.85 11.49 -9.02
C ALA A 573 -19.34 12.63 -8.11
N ALA A 574 -20.59 13.04 -8.27
CA ALA A 574 -21.19 14.15 -7.50
C ALA A 574 -21.33 13.89 -5.99
N SER A 575 -21.24 12.63 -5.55
CA SER A 575 -21.34 12.26 -4.12
C SER A 575 -19.98 11.91 -3.50
N ARG A 576 -18.88 12.11 -4.23
CA ARG A 576 -17.55 11.82 -3.71
C ARG A 576 -17.06 12.91 -2.79
N PRO A 577 -16.39 12.53 -1.69
CA PRO A 577 -15.80 13.50 -0.79
C PRO A 577 -14.60 14.21 -1.43
N PRO A 578 -14.17 15.37 -0.88
CA PRO A 578 -12.95 16.04 -1.32
C PRO A 578 -11.74 15.11 -1.33
N GLY A 579 -10.85 15.28 -2.30
CA GLY A 579 -9.66 14.44 -2.48
C GLY A 579 -9.88 13.18 -3.34
N ILE A 580 -11.14 12.79 -3.61
CA ILE A 580 -11.45 11.69 -4.53
C ILE A 580 -11.94 12.26 -5.86
N SER A 581 -11.05 12.25 -6.85
CA SER A 581 -11.30 12.85 -8.17
C SER A 581 -12.62 12.40 -8.80
N HIS A 582 -13.36 13.35 -9.37
CA HIS A 582 -14.56 13.07 -10.15
C HIS A 582 -14.27 12.28 -11.43
N LEU A 583 -13.04 12.34 -11.93
CA LEU A 583 -12.58 11.60 -13.12
C LEU A 583 -12.13 10.17 -12.79
N ALA A 584 -11.91 9.85 -11.51
CA ALA A 584 -11.50 8.51 -11.11
C ALA A 584 -12.58 7.50 -11.51
N GLY A 585 -12.17 6.45 -12.21
CA GLY A 585 -13.04 5.34 -12.60
C GLY A 585 -12.55 4.04 -11.99
N TRP A 586 -13.47 3.11 -11.71
CA TRP A 586 -13.05 1.77 -11.35
C TRP A 586 -12.74 0.94 -12.59
N TYR A 587 -11.52 0.48 -12.67
CA TYR A 587 -11.03 -0.46 -13.67
C TYR A 587 -10.47 -1.69 -12.95
N PRO A 588 -11.01 -2.90 -13.20
CA PRO A 588 -10.48 -4.13 -12.61
C PRO A 588 -8.97 -4.22 -12.78
N LEU A 589 -8.26 -4.65 -11.76
CA LEU A 589 -6.81 -4.71 -11.68
C LEU A 589 -6.12 -3.33 -11.66
N THR A 590 -6.45 -2.41 -12.58
CA THR A 590 -5.84 -1.08 -12.64
C THR A 590 -6.05 -0.32 -11.32
N THR A 591 -7.30 -0.24 -10.85
CA THR A 591 -7.60 0.44 -9.59
C THR A 591 -6.84 -0.19 -8.41
N PHE A 592 -6.76 -1.52 -8.35
CA PHE A 592 -5.98 -2.22 -7.34
C PHE A 592 -4.49 -1.82 -7.37
N VAL A 593 -3.87 -1.87 -8.57
CA VAL A 593 -2.45 -1.52 -8.73
C VAL A 593 -2.18 -0.05 -8.39
N LEU A 594 -3.04 0.86 -8.85
CA LEU A 594 -2.90 2.28 -8.53
C LEU A 594 -3.00 2.55 -7.03
N THR A 595 -4.02 1.97 -6.37
CA THR A 595 -4.20 2.14 -4.93
C THR A 595 -3.04 1.51 -4.14
N LEU A 596 -2.48 0.37 -4.60
CA LEU A 596 -1.30 -0.24 -3.98
C LEU A 596 -0.06 0.66 -4.07
N VAL A 597 0.15 1.31 -5.22
CA VAL A 597 1.23 2.28 -5.40
C VAL A 597 1.00 3.52 -4.53
N ASP A 598 -0.22 3.98 -4.42
CA ASP A 598 -0.59 5.09 -3.54
C ASP A 598 -0.36 4.73 -2.06
N VAL A 599 -0.64 3.48 -1.62
CA VAL A 599 -0.30 2.96 -0.27
C VAL A 599 1.21 3.06 0.00
N LYS A 600 2.05 2.67 -0.96
CA LYS A 600 3.51 2.83 -0.83
C LYS A 600 3.90 4.30 -0.63
N ASN A 601 3.28 5.23 -1.38
CA ASN A 601 3.58 6.66 -1.34
C ASN A 601 3.02 7.34 -0.08
N ALA A 602 1.96 6.80 0.51
CA ALA A 602 1.37 7.29 1.76
C ALA A 602 2.33 7.22 2.96
N MET A 603 3.36 6.38 2.88
CA MET A 603 4.38 6.21 3.93
C MET A 603 5.50 7.25 3.87
N SER A 604 5.49 8.14 2.87
CA SER A 604 6.55 9.15 2.67
C SER A 604 6.17 10.44 3.40
N VAL A 605 6.89 10.74 4.49
CA VAL A 605 6.68 11.95 5.29
C VAL A 605 7.94 12.83 5.27
N THR A 606 7.76 14.15 5.33
CA THR A 606 8.86 15.12 5.44
C THR A 606 9.04 15.49 6.92
N PRO A 607 10.22 15.24 7.51
CA PRO A 607 10.46 15.59 8.90
C PRO A 607 10.31 17.10 9.18
N GLY A 608 9.61 17.42 10.25
CA GLY A 608 9.37 18.80 10.69
C GLY A 608 8.26 19.54 9.93
N THR A 609 7.66 18.90 8.93
CA THR A 609 6.53 19.45 8.17
C THR A 609 5.34 18.49 8.26
N PHE A 610 4.20 18.95 8.74
CA PHE A 610 3.03 18.14 9.00
C PHE A 610 1.92 18.45 7.99
N PHE A 611 1.46 17.44 7.27
CA PHE A 611 0.40 17.60 6.30
C PHE A 611 -0.87 16.88 6.78
N ALA A 612 -2.03 17.53 6.64
CA ALA A 612 -3.33 16.88 6.84
C ALA A 612 -3.77 16.24 5.51
N ARG A 613 -3.06 15.21 5.06
CA ARG A 613 -3.32 14.58 3.75
C ARG A 613 -2.80 13.16 3.64
N GLY A 614 -3.56 12.32 2.95
CA GLY A 614 -3.21 10.91 2.75
C GLY A 614 -3.11 10.20 4.09
N HIS A 615 -2.00 9.53 4.37
CA HIS A 615 -1.78 8.85 5.65
C HIS A 615 -0.95 9.67 6.65
N ASP A 616 -0.76 10.97 6.39
CA ASP A 616 -0.10 11.86 7.34
C ASP A 616 -1.13 12.60 8.20
N TYR A 617 -1.32 12.14 9.42
CA TYR A 617 -2.26 12.70 10.39
C TYR A 617 -1.64 13.69 11.37
N ARG A 618 -0.31 13.95 11.26
CA ARG A 618 0.45 14.72 12.26
C ARG A 618 -0.06 16.16 12.42
N ALA A 619 -0.60 16.75 11.37
CA ALA A 619 -1.11 18.13 11.42
C ALA A 619 -2.31 18.31 12.38
N ASP A 620 -3.23 17.35 12.39
CA ASP A 620 -4.44 17.38 13.22
C ASP A 620 -4.26 16.65 14.55
N LEU A 621 -3.16 15.87 14.70
CA LEU A 621 -3.06 14.85 15.74
C LEU A 621 -3.00 15.43 17.14
N ALA A 622 -2.26 16.53 17.37
CA ALA A 622 -2.18 17.14 18.70
C ALA A 622 -3.56 17.60 19.20
N ARG A 623 -4.36 18.22 18.31
CA ARG A 623 -5.72 18.65 18.60
C ARG A 623 -6.65 17.48 18.83
N MET A 624 -6.54 16.44 17.99
CA MET A 624 -7.37 15.25 18.13
C MET A 624 -7.07 14.45 19.39
N VAL A 625 -5.82 14.41 19.86
CA VAL A 625 -5.46 13.79 21.13
C VAL A 625 -6.11 14.53 22.32
N SER A 626 -6.07 15.86 22.30
CA SER A 626 -6.73 16.67 23.32
C SER A 626 -8.25 16.39 23.37
N GLU A 627 -8.92 16.47 22.23
CA GLU A 627 -10.37 16.27 22.13
C GLU A 627 -10.78 14.82 22.41
N ALA A 628 -10.14 13.85 21.75
CA ALA A 628 -10.51 12.44 21.89
C ALA A 628 -10.32 11.93 23.31
N TYR A 629 -9.29 12.38 24.01
CA TYR A 629 -9.06 11.95 25.40
C TYR A 629 -9.69 12.89 26.45
N GLY A 630 -10.31 14.00 26.01
CA GLY A 630 -10.89 14.96 26.92
C GLY A 630 -9.85 15.58 27.86
N LEU A 631 -8.72 15.98 27.31
CA LEU A 631 -7.62 16.66 28.01
C LEU A 631 -7.63 18.13 27.62
N PRO A 632 -8.23 19.01 28.46
CA PRO A 632 -8.41 20.42 28.12
C PRO A 632 -7.06 21.14 28.02
N VAL A 633 -6.94 21.98 26.99
CA VAL A 633 -5.74 22.78 26.72
C VAL A 633 -6.17 24.10 26.08
N THR A 634 -5.41 25.16 26.30
CA THR A 634 -5.64 26.44 25.61
C THR A 634 -5.06 26.41 24.20
N ASP A 635 -5.63 27.20 23.28
CA ASP A 635 -5.13 27.32 21.91
C ASP A 635 -3.66 27.76 21.87
N ALA A 636 -3.26 28.67 22.77
CA ALA A 636 -1.87 29.13 22.85
C ALA A 636 -0.89 28.02 23.25
N GLU A 637 -1.28 27.20 24.20
CA GLU A 637 -0.48 26.07 24.64
C GLU A 637 -0.43 24.98 23.58
N LEU A 638 -1.56 24.69 22.93
CA LEU A 638 -1.62 23.73 21.83
C LEU A 638 -0.72 24.15 20.67
N LEU A 639 -0.71 25.46 20.34
CA LEU A 639 0.20 26.00 19.33
C LEU A 639 1.67 25.81 19.72
N ALA A 640 2.03 26.04 20.99
CA ALA A 640 3.39 25.82 21.51
C ALA A 640 3.80 24.35 21.39
N ILE A 641 2.88 23.43 21.72
CA ILE A 641 3.08 21.98 21.57
C ILE A 641 3.30 21.63 20.08
N GLU A 642 2.44 22.07 19.17
CA GLU A 642 2.56 21.79 17.74
C GLU A 642 3.89 22.30 17.16
N GLN A 643 4.36 23.46 17.60
CA GLN A 643 5.67 23.98 17.20
C GLN A 643 6.83 23.14 17.76
N ALA A 644 6.72 22.71 19.03
CA ALA A 644 7.72 21.87 19.66
C ALA A 644 7.87 20.52 18.96
N LEU A 645 6.74 19.86 18.65
CA LEU A 645 6.72 18.59 17.93
C LEU A 645 7.46 18.66 16.58
N ARG A 646 7.21 19.73 15.79
CA ARG A 646 7.91 19.93 14.50
C ARG A 646 9.41 20.13 14.68
N ARG A 647 9.83 20.96 15.64
CA ARG A 647 11.27 21.19 15.93
C ARG A 647 11.96 19.92 16.39
N ARG A 648 11.32 19.15 17.27
CA ARG A 648 11.86 17.88 17.76
C ARG A 648 12.02 16.87 16.63
N GLU A 649 11.00 16.70 15.79
CA GLU A 649 11.09 15.79 14.64
C GLU A 649 12.25 16.16 13.70
N ALA A 650 12.38 17.42 13.34
CA ALA A 650 13.48 17.87 12.50
C ALA A 650 14.86 17.56 13.13
N THR A 651 14.97 17.80 14.45
CA THR A 651 16.22 17.57 15.19
C THR A 651 16.60 16.09 15.23
N TRP A 652 15.70 15.20 15.62
CA TRP A 652 16.05 13.79 15.71
C TRP A 652 16.17 13.13 14.33
N ALA A 653 15.46 13.62 13.31
CA ALA A 653 15.66 13.19 11.94
C ALA A 653 17.08 13.50 11.45
N GLN A 654 17.58 14.71 11.71
CA GLN A 654 18.96 15.08 11.42
C GLN A 654 19.97 14.19 12.19
N ARG A 655 19.73 13.98 13.49
CA ARG A 655 20.57 13.09 14.31
C ARG A 655 20.67 11.68 13.72
N ARG A 656 19.56 11.11 13.24
CA ARG A 656 19.54 9.80 12.60
C ARG A 656 20.32 9.75 11.29
N VAL A 657 20.19 10.77 10.44
CA VAL A 657 20.97 10.85 9.19
C VAL A 657 22.46 10.88 9.48
N VAL A 658 22.91 11.71 10.42
CA VAL A 658 24.32 11.81 10.79
C VAL A 658 24.84 10.48 11.40
N ALA A 659 24.08 9.86 12.30
CA ALA A 659 24.46 8.59 12.91
C ALA A 659 24.60 7.46 11.87
N GLU A 660 23.69 7.39 10.93
CA GLU A 660 23.73 6.41 9.84
C GLU A 660 24.92 6.64 8.88
N GLN A 661 25.25 7.89 8.57
CA GLN A 661 26.43 8.22 7.77
C GLN A 661 27.72 7.80 8.49
N LEU A 662 27.82 8.07 9.79
CA LEU A 662 28.96 7.66 10.61
C LEU A 662 29.09 6.14 10.69
N ARG A 663 27.99 5.42 10.86
CA ARG A 663 27.97 3.95 10.84
C ARG A 663 28.49 3.39 9.52
N ARG A 664 28.01 3.90 8.39
CA ARG A 664 28.47 3.49 7.04
C ARG A 664 29.97 3.79 6.84
N ALA A 665 30.42 4.94 7.29
CA ALA A 665 31.84 5.30 7.21
C ALA A 665 32.71 4.34 8.04
N ARG A 666 32.31 4.03 9.28
CA ARG A 666 33.01 3.05 10.14
C ARG A 666 33.06 1.66 9.49
N GLU A 667 31.97 1.18 8.94
CA GLU A 667 31.92 -0.12 8.25
C GLU A 667 32.79 -0.15 6.99
N ALA A 668 32.86 0.96 6.25
CA ALA A 668 33.75 1.09 5.09
C ALA A 668 35.23 1.02 5.51
N VAL A 669 35.59 1.73 6.55
CA VAL A 669 36.96 1.68 7.12
C VAL A 669 37.28 0.28 7.64
N GLN A 670 36.39 -0.36 8.38
CA GLN A 670 36.59 -1.72 8.88
C GLN A 670 36.73 -2.77 7.76
N ARG A 671 35.99 -2.62 6.66
CA ARG A 671 36.17 -3.47 5.48
C ARG A 671 37.54 -3.27 4.85
N GLN A 672 37.98 -2.03 4.75
CA GLN A 672 39.25 -1.69 4.15
C GLN A 672 40.42 -2.18 5.02
N THR A 673 40.35 -2.04 6.35
CA THR A 673 41.36 -2.60 7.28
C THR A 673 41.39 -4.12 7.28
N LYS A 674 40.22 -4.80 7.16
CA LYS A 674 40.17 -6.28 7.02
C LYS A 674 40.81 -6.75 5.71
N THR A 675 40.61 -6.03 4.60
CA THR A 675 41.29 -6.37 3.33
C THR A 675 42.80 -6.16 3.41
N TRP A 676 43.27 -5.21 4.18
CA TRP A 676 44.72 -5.00 4.40
C TRP A 676 45.32 -6.06 5.32
N SER A 677 44.60 -6.52 6.33
CA SER A 677 45.08 -7.60 7.23
C SER A 677 44.96 -9.00 6.62
N LEU A 678 44.26 -9.16 5.48
CA LEU A 678 44.20 -10.39 4.73
C LEU A 678 45.09 -10.42 3.48
N ALA A 679 45.83 -9.32 3.21
CA ALA A 679 46.90 -9.36 2.23
C ALA A 679 48.03 -10.25 2.78
N PRO A 680 48.41 -11.37 2.10
CA PRO A 680 49.47 -12.21 2.57
C PRO A 680 50.75 -11.35 2.66
N ASP A 681 51.54 -11.56 3.71
CA ASP A 681 52.86 -10.98 3.89
C ASP A 681 53.73 -11.25 2.65
N ALA A 682 53.64 -10.34 1.69
CA ALA A 682 54.53 -10.32 0.55
C ALA A 682 55.75 -9.49 0.90
N VAL A 683 56.46 -9.84 1.99
CA VAL A 683 57.87 -9.42 2.18
C VAL A 683 58.50 -10.30 3.26
N ALA A 684 59.08 -11.39 2.85
CA ALA A 684 60.30 -11.92 3.44
C ALA A 684 60.98 -12.80 2.38
N ALA A 685 61.43 -12.17 1.30
CA ALA A 685 62.55 -12.74 0.55
C ALA A 685 63.80 -12.25 1.23
N GLU A 686 64.40 -13.07 2.10
CA GLU A 686 65.77 -12.82 2.55
C GLU A 686 66.70 -12.78 1.34
N PRO A 687 67.66 -11.85 1.28
CA PRO A 687 68.70 -11.88 0.26
C PRO A 687 69.63 -13.03 0.62
N GLY A 688 69.61 -14.07 -0.24
CA GLY A 688 70.57 -15.17 -0.13
C GLY A 688 71.99 -14.66 -0.15
N THR A 689 72.74 -15.08 0.84
CA THR A 689 74.21 -15.03 0.87
C THR A 689 74.77 -15.96 -0.19
N ALA A 690 75.56 -15.42 -1.11
CA ALA A 690 76.59 -16.12 -1.85
C ALA A 690 77.89 -15.40 -1.67
#